data_695097c6610d02247dc365c71c9cde9d
#
_entry.id   695097c6610d02247dc365c71c9cde9d
#
_cell.length_a   1.000
_cell.length_b   1.000
_cell.length_c   1.000
_cell.angle_alpha   90.00
_cell.angle_beta   90.00
_cell.angle_gamma   90.00
#
_symmetry.space_group_name_H-M   'P 1'
#
loop_
_entity.id
_entity.type
_entity.pdbx_description
1 polymer ?
#
loop_
_entity_poly.entity_id
_entity_poly.type
_entity_poly.pdbx_seq_one_letter_code
_entity_poly.pdbx_strand_id
1 'polypeptide(L)'
;MATFSGFPDPGSTRSTALDTTSASYIGGSLSSTPNIFQDSVSSSDISDYYKISIGGSSASLLSMTLDGLSDNASLNLYTQTGTLLQTANSTGTASELLARTLNPGIYYVRVGLVNGAVGTNYNLSFAAYSIQESGISDNTRATAQNIGTLSSSSPTTYIDFVGSKGVLTDSNDYYKFNIATDGKLNLSLQDLVGNANVELYNNSGTRIAFSNNPYTTSESIIKDLTSGTYYIRVYDNTGATNYTLNLSFESKKGKRLDIWSGANSSNPDSLTALGSTLYFTANDGSSGVQLWKSDGSVAGTSRITNLNPSGFNPANLTAFGTTKLFFTADDGSTGRELWVYDSSTNTTTRLSDINPSAGNANPQNLTVVGNKLFFTADNGSNGRELWVSDGNTVSLVKDIYTGATSSNPSSLLAFGGKLFFAANDGVNGTELWSSDGTAVGTTLVKDIAIGGASSVPANLTVVDSTLYFTANDGSTGIELWKSDGTAVGTSVIDLTPGTGGFGPTLLTAVGSTLYFVLDSNNDFKQELWKSDGTNTARVKSDLNAAPNLSFGPINLTAVGNTLYFTTYDPNNGFELWRSDGSDAGTYLVKDIWSGSDSSLPGSLVNFGGTLYFAASTFNASEEQTSREVWSSDGTEAGTQQVTYINSVDYANPDKLTVVGDKLFFIADDGINGTELWVL
;
A
#
# COMPACT_ATOMS: atom_id res chain seq x y z
N MET A 1 23.42 36.03 -0.65
CA MET A 1 24.58 35.77 -1.56
C MET A 1 24.85 37.13 -2.25
N ALA A 2 26.04 37.63 -2.16
CA ALA A 2 26.46 38.84 -2.90
C ALA A 2 27.34 38.41 -4.05
N THR A 3 27.07 38.96 -5.25
CA THR A 3 27.89 38.69 -6.45
C THR A 3 28.65 39.94 -6.83
N PHE A 4 29.92 39.82 -7.03
CA PHE A 4 30.84 40.91 -7.39
C PHE A 4 31.40 40.67 -8.80
N SER A 5 31.33 41.65 -9.66
CA SER A 5 31.91 41.63 -11.01
C SER A 5 32.43 42.99 -11.38
N GLY A 6 33.39 43.07 -12.33
CA GLY A 6 34.00 44.32 -12.76
C GLY A 6 34.87 45.04 -11.71
N PHE A 7 35.41 44.27 -10.76
CA PHE A 7 36.41 44.76 -9.80
C PHE A 7 37.81 44.78 -10.48
N PRO A 8 38.79 45.48 -9.89
CA PRO A 8 40.16 45.46 -10.40
C PRO A 8 40.70 44.01 -10.46
N ASP A 9 41.44 43.69 -11.52
CA ASP A 9 42.12 42.43 -11.70
C ASP A 9 42.82 42.02 -10.37
N PRO A 10 42.50 40.79 -9.86
CA PRO A 10 43.08 40.33 -8.58
C PRO A 10 44.60 40.23 -8.52
N GLY A 11 45.27 40.34 -9.66
CA GLY A 11 46.71 40.34 -9.78
C GLY A 11 47.34 38.97 -9.69
N SER A 12 48.41 38.78 -10.45
CA SER A 12 49.11 37.49 -10.66
C SER A 12 50.02 37.08 -9.51
N THR A 13 50.07 37.82 -8.41
CA THR A 13 50.92 37.49 -7.24
C THR A 13 50.20 37.74 -5.92
N ARG A 14 50.66 37.11 -4.82
CA ARG A 14 50.09 37.33 -3.49
C ARG A 14 50.23 38.79 -2.98
N SER A 15 51.25 39.49 -3.45
CA SER A 15 51.46 40.92 -3.08
C SER A 15 50.47 41.85 -3.79
N THR A 16 49.91 41.44 -4.87
CA THR A 16 48.91 42.16 -5.68
C THR A 16 47.50 41.59 -5.54
N ALA A 17 47.32 40.58 -4.65
CA ALA A 17 46.05 39.87 -4.46
C ALA A 17 44.91 40.82 -4.12
N LEU A 18 43.71 40.59 -4.71
CA LEU A 18 42.49 41.32 -4.37
C LEU A 18 42.16 41.12 -2.88
N ASP A 19 42.13 42.20 -2.12
CA ASP A 19 41.80 42.18 -0.68
C ASP A 19 40.27 42.14 -0.52
N THR A 20 39.68 40.95 -0.47
CA THR A 20 38.25 40.74 -0.29
C THR A 20 37.76 41.21 1.07
N THR A 21 38.68 41.43 2.04
CA THR A 21 38.32 41.92 3.39
C THR A 21 38.04 43.40 3.44
N SER A 22 38.28 44.17 2.35
CA SER A 22 38.00 45.60 2.28
C SER A 22 36.48 45.88 2.39
N ALA A 23 36.16 47.11 2.87
CA ALA A 23 34.79 47.54 3.02
C ALA A 23 34.00 47.60 1.69
N SER A 24 34.72 47.61 0.54
CA SER A 24 34.10 47.61 -0.78
C SER A 24 33.53 46.25 -1.19
N TYR A 25 33.93 45.16 -0.51
CA TYR A 25 33.50 43.80 -0.80
C TYR A 25 32.83 43.15 0.41
N ILE A 26 33.57 42.33 1.18
CA ILE A 26 33.02 41.60 2.32
C ILE A 26 33.00 42.45 3.60
N GLY A 27 33.93 43.43 3.70
CA GLY A 27 33.97 44.34 4.84
C GLY A 27 34.50 43.71 6.13
N GLY A 28 35.32 42.65 6.05
CA GLY A 28 35.89 41.98 7.23
C GLY A 28 36.19 40.53 6.99
N SER A 29 35.89 39.68 7.96
CA SER A 29 36.06 38.27 7.86
C SER A 29 34.90 37.59 7.12
N LEU A 30 35.18 36.43 6.49
CA LEU A 30 34.16 35.61 5.83
C LEU A 30 33.03 35.21 6.80
N SER A 31 31.84 35.14 6.30
CA SER A 31 30.65 34.62 7.00
C SER A 31 30.10 33.35 6.32
N SER A 32 29.08 32.76 6.91
CA SER A 32 28.36 31.61 6.34
C SER A 32 27.54 31.95 5.09
N THR A 33 27.34 33.20 4.75
CA THR A 33 26.72 33.60 3.49
C THR A 33 27.77 33.61 2.38
N PRO A 34 27.64 32.77 1.32
CA PRO A 34 28.59 32.75 0.22
C PRO A 34 28.69 34.11 -0.50
N ASN A 35 29.90 34.50 -0.85
CA ASN A 35 30.21 35.62 -1.72
C ASN A 35 30.79 35.09 -3.03
N ILE A 36 30.33 35.66 -4.15
CA ILE A 36 30.73 35.19 -5.49
C ILE A 36 31.51 36.30 -6.18
N PHE A 37 32.69 35.95 -6.68
CA PHE A 37 33.56 36.83 -7.51
C PHE A 37 33.59 36.28 -8.93
N GLN A 38 33.27 37.08 -9.93
CA GLN A 38 33.24 36.72 -11.35
C GLN A 38 34.40 37.36 -12.07
N ASP A 39 35.27 36.55 -12.64
CA ASP A 39 36.50 37.05 -13.32
C ASP A 39 36.96 36.03 -14.40
N SER A 40 38.16 36.23 -14.95
CA SER A 40 38.77 35.36 -15.96
C SER A 40 40.29 35.28 -15.81
N VAL A 41 40.79 34.11 -16.15
CA VAL A 41 42.26 33.87 -16.37
C VAL A 41 42.52 33.53 -17.83
N SER A 42 43.69 33.96 -18.36
CA SER A 42 44.08 33.80 -19.76
C SER A 42 45.57 33.48 -19.92
N SER A 43 46.00 33.22 -21.12
CA SER A 43 47.42 33.00 -21.41
C SER A 43 48.36 34.19 -21.11
N SER A 44 47.79 35.41 -21.01
CA SER A 44 48.51 36.61 -20.61
C SER A 44 48.34 36.96 -19.14
N ASP A 45 47.33 36.37 -18.50
CA ASP A 45 47.04 36.51 -17.08
C ASP A 45 46.70 35.12 -16.52
N ILE A 46 47.72 34.36 -16.18
CA ILE A 46 47.63 32.92 -15.89
C ILE A 46 47.10 32.58 -14.52
N SER A 47 46.90 33.57 -13.61
CA SER A 47 46.38 33.31 -12.27
C SER A 47 45.98 34.57 -11.52
N ASP A 48 44.87 34.44 -10.81
CA ASP A 48 44.32 35.46 -9.91
C ASP A 48 44.48 35.05 -8.46
N TYR A 49 44.82 36.02 -7.63
CA TYR A 49 44.97 35.85 -6.19
C TYR A 49 43.91 36.65 -5.42
N TYR A 50 43.27 36.02 -4.47
CA TYR A 50 42.32 36.61 -3.53
C TYR A 50 42.87 36.49 -2.11
N LYS A 51 42.86 37.58 -1.37
CA LYS A 51 43.17 37.59 0.06
C LYS A 51 41.88 37.48 0.85
N ILE A 52 41.77 36.44 1.69
CA ILE A 52 40.62 36.19 2.54
C ILE A 52 41.02 36.20 4.03
N SER A 53 40.05 36.49 4.90
CA SER A 53 40.26 36.47 6.35
C SER A 53 39.23 35.52 7.00
N ILE A 54 39.73 34.63 7.83
CA ILE A 54 38.92 33.80 8.74
C ILE A 54 38.93 34.48 10.10
N GLY A 55 37.76 34.90 10.57
CA GLY A 55 37.56 35.60 11.84
C GLY A 55 37.27 34.67 13.00
N GLY A 56 37.03 35.29 14.20
CA GLY A 56 36.63 34.54 15.40
C GLY A 56 37.79 34.12 16.26
N SER A 57 37.50 33.37 17.34
CA SER A 57 38.46 32.80 18.28
C SER A 57 38.69 31.29 18.07
N SER A 58 37.91 30.67 17.21
CA SER A 58 37.97 29.22 16.92
C SER A 58 38.15 28.97 15.43
N ALA A 59 38.56 27.77 15.07
CA ALA A 59 38.64 27.35 13.68
C ALA A 59 37.25 27.38 12.99
N SER A 60 37.23 27.65 11.69
CA SER A 60 36.05 27.66 10.86
C SER A 60 36.25 26.74 9.65
N LEU A 61 35.17 26.18 9.15
CA LEU A 61 35.15 25.43 7.90
C LEU A 61 35.03 26.42 6.72
N LEU A 62 36.13 26.54 5.95
CA LEU A 62 36.12 27.28 4.69
C LEU A 62 35.60 26.36 3.58
N SER A 63 34.56 26.79 2.85
CA SER A 63 34.10 26.17 1.61
C SER A 63 34.32 27.13 0.45
N MET A 64 34.90 26.60 -0.64
CA MET A 64 35.14 27.37 -1.88
C MET A 64 34.71 26.54 -3.09
N THR A 65 34.04 27.20 -4.04
CA THR A 65 33.69 26.60 -5.32
C THR A 65 34.15 27.50 -6.46
N LEU A 66 34.76 26.88 -7.45
CA LEU A 66 35.11 27.50 -8.73
C LEU A 66 34.27 26.85 -9.82
N ASP A 67 33.39 27.60 -10.46
CA ASP A 67 32.49 27.12 -11.50
C ASP A 67 32.38 28.06 -12.68
N GLY A 68 31.54 27.75 -13.67
CA GLY A 68 31.39 28.52 -14.89
C GLY A 68 32.58 28.43 -15.85
N LEU A 69 33.41 27.42 -15.70
CA LEU A 69 34.65 27.23 -16.47
C LEU A 69 34.34 26.89 -17.93
N SER A 70 35.02 27.58 -18.84
CA SER A 70 35.07 27.26 -20.29
C SER A 70 36.35 26.53 -20.70
N ASP A 71 37.35 26.47 -19.81
CA ASP A 71 38.60 25.74 -19.98
C ASP A 71 39.13 25.27 -18.60
N ASN A 72 40.20 24.50 -18.57
CA ASN A 72 40.71 23.88 -17.34
C ASN A 72 41.45 24.88 -16.41
N ALA A 73 40.94 25.04 -15.21
CA ALA A 73 41.53 25.87 -14.15
C ALA A 73 41.59 25.12 -12.82
N SER A 74 42.51 25.52 -11.96
CA SER A 74 42.70 24.95 -10.62
C SER A 74 42.42 25.98 -9.54
N LEU A 75 41.95 25.47 -8.39
CA LEU A 75 41.72 26.25 -7.18
C LEU A 75 42.74 25.86 -6.10
N ASN A 76 43.50 26.81 -5.59
CA ASN A 76 44.59 26.57 -4.66
C ASN A 76 44.48 27.46 -3.43
N LEU A 77 44.68 26.89 -2.23
CA LEU A 77 44.65 27.61 -0.96
C LEU A 77 46.03 27.66 -0.32
N TYR A 78 46.43 28.84 0.13
CA TYR A 78 47.76 29.08 0.74
C TYR A 78 47.63 29.75 2.10
N THR A 79 48.59 29.50 3.00
CA THR A 79 48.81 30.29 4.20
C THR A 79 49.24 31.72 3.86
N GLN A 80 49.21 32.64 4.85
CA GLN A 80 49.77 33.96 4.73
C GLN A 80 51.26 33.98 4.32
N THR A 81 52.04 33.00 4.74
CA THR A 81 53.45 32.85 4.40
C THR A 81 53.70 32.19 3.04
N GLY A 82 52.68 31.70 2.37
CA GLY A 82 52.77 31.11 1.03
C GLY A 82 52.90 29.60 0.98
N THR A 83 52.70 28.92 2.10
CA THR A 83 52.64 27.46 2.09
C THR A 83 51.31 27.00 1.46
N LEU A 84 51.39 26.13 0.45
CA LEU A 84 50.19 25.51 -0.15
C LEU A 84 49.55 24.57 0.86
N LEU A 85 48.28 24.77 1.11
CA LEU A 85 47.47 23.97 2.03
C LEU A 85 46.66 22.90 1.33
N GLN A 86 46.07 23.23 0.19
CA GLN A 86 45.18 22.33 -0.58
C GLN A 86 45.06 22.79 -2.02
N THR A 87 44.83 21.83 -2.93
CA THR A 87 44.52 22.07 -4.34
C THR A 87 43.30 21.26 -4.75
N ALA A 88 42.41 21.88 -5.47
CA ALA A 88 41.38 21.21 -6.27
C ALA A 88 41.75 21.41 -7.77
N ASN A 89 41.76 20.33 -8.52
CA ASN A 89 42.16 20.32 -9.93
C ASN A 89 41.49 19.16 -10.67
N SER A 90 40.20 19.27 -10.93
CA SER A 90 39.46 18.33 -11.76
C SER A 90 39.82 18.52 -13.24
N THR A 91 39.54 17.55 -14.06
CA THR A 91 39.88 17.63 -15.50
C THR A 91 38.84 18.39 -16.31
N GLY A 92 39.29 19.23 -17.25
CA GLY A 92 38.43 19.97 -18.17
C GLY A 92 37.66 21.12 -17.53
N THR A 93 36.38 21.25 -17.82
CA THR A 93 35.52 22.35 -17.36
C THR A 93 34.70 22.01 -16.11
N ALA A 94 35.03 20.91 -15.44
CA ALA A 94 34.38 20.53 -14.20
C ALA A 94 34.60 21.55 -13.08
N SER A 95 33.61 21.79 -12.23
CA SER A 95 33.74 22.68 -11.09
C SER A 95 34.77 22.15 -10.09
N GLU A 96 35.52 23.07 -9.50
CA GLU A 96 36.46 22.78 -8.42
C GLU A 96 35.80 23.03 -7.07
N LEU A 97 35.91 22.08 -6.15
CA LEU A 97 35.44 22.24 -4.76
C LEU A 97 36.61 22.05 -3.80
N LEU A 98 36.75 22.97 -2.87
CA LEU A 98 37.70 22.90 -1.79
C LEU A 98 37.02 23.23 -0.47
N ALA A 99 37.02 22.27 0.46
CA ALA A 99 36.52 22.48 1.82
C ALA A 99 37.63 22.12 2.83
N ARG A 100 37.90 23.05 3.78
CA ARG A 100 38.98 22.87 4.75
C ARG A 100 38.75 23.66 6.03
N THR A 101 39.05 23.03 7.14
CA THR A 101 39.10 23.72 8.44
C THR A 101 40.34 24.60 8.56
N LEU A 102 40.13 25.87 8.89
CA LEU A 102 41.18 26.87 9.04
C LEU A 102 41.06 27.59 10.39
N ASN A 103 42.21 27.83 11.04
CA ASN A 103 42.29 28.68 12.20
C ASN A 103 42.05 30.16 11.80
N PRO A 104 41.64 31.01 12.73
CA PRO A 104 41.56 32.48 12.47
C PRO A 104 42.89 33.01 11.92
N GLY A 105 42.76 33.79 10.83
CA GLY A 105 43.97 34.30 10.16
C GLY A 105 43.71 34.75 8.72
N ILE A 106 44.82 35.17 8.06
CA ILE A 106 44.80 35.56 6.66
C ILE A 106 45.28 34.44 5.78
N TYR A 107 44.56 34.22 4.67
CA TYR A 107 44.85 33.19 3.68
C TYR A 107 44.78 33.77 2.27
N TYR A 108 45.37 33.05 1.32
CA TYR A 108 45.32 33.41 -0.10
C TYR A 108 44.75 32.27 -0.92
N VAL A 109 43.81 32.63 -1.78
CA VAL A 109 43.22 31.73 -2.75
C VAL A 109 43.78 32.09 -4.12
N ARG A 110 44.20 31.10 -4.89
CA ARG A 110 44.66 31.27 -6.26
C ARG A 110 43.77 30.49 -7.20
N VAL A 111 43.18 31.18 -8.18
CA VAL A 111 42.64 30.57 -9.40
C VAL A 111 43.78 30.59 -10.44
N GLY A 112 44.02 29.47 -11.10
CA GLY A 112 45.11 29.42 -12.09
C GLY A 112 44.85 28.45 -13.21
N LEU A 113 45.24 28.82 -14.43
CA LEU A 113 45.16 27.93 -15.59
C LEU A 113 46.02 26.68 -15.37
N VAL A 114 45.48 25.54 -15.80
CA VAL A 114 46.20 24.26 -15.86
C VAL A 114 46.93 24.18 -17.21
N ASN A 115 48.09 23.50 -17.23
CA ASN A 115 48.90 23.36 -18.43
C ASN A 115 48.09 22.93 -19.69
N GLY A 116 48.19 23.72 -20.75
CA GLY A 116 47.48 23.48 -22.00
C GLY A 116 46.16 24.24 -22.16
N ALA A 117 45.63 24.84 -21.09
CA ALA A 117 44.48 25.71 -21.16
C ALA A 117 44.83 27.08 -21.71
N VAL A 118 43.92 27.68 -22.49
CA VAL A 118 44.12 28.99 -23.16
C VAL A 118 43.45 30.16 -22.41
N GLY A 119 42.44 29.87 -21.61
CA GLY A 119 41.76 30.86 -20.76
C GLY A 119 40.32 30.50 -20.48
N THR A 120 39.83 30.95 -19.32
CA THR A 120 38.46 30.69 -18.90
C THR A 120 37.91 31.84 -18.05
N ASN A 121 36.63 32.15 -18.25
CA ASN A 121 35.84 32.87 -17.25
C ASN A 121 35.53 31.93 -16.10
N TYR A 122 35.32 32.47 -14.92
CA TYR A 122 34.95 31.70 -13.75
C TYR A 122 34.07 32.48 -12.77
N ASN A 123 33.35 31.74 -11.92
CA ASN A 123 32.75 32.24 -10.71
C ASN A 123 33.46 31.59 -9.52
N LEU A 124 34.12 32.39 -8.70
CA LEU A 124 34.72 31.95 -7.44
C LEU A 124 33.80 32.31 -6.27
N SER A 125 33.23 31.32 -5.60
CA SER A 125 32.46 31.52 -4.39
C SER A 125 33.24 31.02 -3.17
N PHE A 126 33.13 31.73 -2.04
CA PHE A 126 33.64 31.26 -0.75
C PHE A 126 32.81 31.75 0.44
N ALA A 127 32.75 30.89 1.47
CA ALA A 127 32.09 31.18 2.74
C ALA A 127 32.84 30.46 3.87
N ALA A 128 32.69 30.98 5.09
CA ALA A 128 33.24 30.34 6.29
C ALA A 128 32.10 29.99 7.26
N TYR A 129 32.05 28.74 7.67
CA TYR A 129 31.03 28.19 8.54
C TYR A 129 31.57 27.85 9.91
N SER A 130 30.76 27.98 10.95
CA SER A 130 31.10 27.41 12.27
C SER A 130 31.13 25.89 12.18
N ILE A 131 32.11 25.27 12.81
CA ILE A 131 32.18 23.82 12.94
C ILE A 131 31.13 23.37 13.95
N GLN A 132 30.31 22.37 13.60
CA GLN A 132 29.18 21.91 14.38
C GLN A 132 29.41 20.52 14.98
N GLU A 133 30.61 20.25 15.42
CA GLU A 133 31.00 18.98 16.00
C GLU A 133 30.29 18.69 17.33
N SER A 134 29.73 17.48 17.49
CA SER A 134 29.05 17.04 18.71
C SER A 134 29.98 16.89 19.92
N GLY A 135 31.29 16.78 19.68
CA GLY A 135 32.28 16.55 20.71
C GLY A 135 32.35 15.11 21.23
N ILE A 136 31.70 14.18 20.55
CA ILE A 136 31.67 12.75 20.85
C ILE A 136 32.81 12.09 20.04
N SER A 137 33.59 11.23 20.68
CA SER A 137 34.62 10.44 19.97
C SER A 137 33.98 9.17 19.43
N ASP A 138 33.47 9.22 18.19
CA ASP A 138 32.68 8.16 17.53
C ASP A 138 33.32 7.64 16.22
N ASN A 139 34.59 7.85 16.04
CA ASN A 139 35.36 7.46 14.84
C ASN A 139 35.39 5.95 14.53
N THR A 140 34.81 5.10 15.37
CA THR A 140 34.74 3.66 15.17
C THR A 140 33.40 3.07 15.60
N ARG A 141 33.02 1.90 15.07
CA ARG A 141 31.81 1.19 15.51
C ARG A 141 31.80 0.88 17.02
N ALA A 142 32.97 0.72 17.66
CA ALA A 142 33.04 0.44 19.09
C ALA A 142 32.75 1.69 19.93
N THR A 143 33.02 2.87 19.42
CA THR A 143 32.79 4.18 20.04
C THR A 143 31.55 4.88 19.48
N ALA A 144 30.79 4.25 18.57
CA ALA A 144 29.64 4.83 17.89
C ALA A 144 28.63 5.50 18.83
N GLN A 145 28.21 6.70 18.47
CA GLN A 145 27.15 7.43 19.17
C GLN A 145 25.86 6.60 19.20
N ASN A 146 25.42 6.23 20.38
CA ASN A 146 24.16 5.47 20.52
C ASN A 146 22.95 6.41 20.44
N ILE A 147 22.23 6.36 19.35
CA ILE A 147 21.05 7.18 19.08
C ILE A 147 19.73 6.50 19.46
N GLY A 148 19.80 5.34 20.12
CA GLY A 148 18.65 4.66 20.71
C GLY A 148 17.90 3.75 19.73
N THR A 149 16.59 3.61 19.95
CA THR A 149 15.70 2.80 19.10
C THR A 149 14.91 3.73 18.20
N LEU A 150 15.00 3.52 16.90
CA LEU A 150 14.18 4.23 15.93
C LEU A 150 12.74 3.69 15.97
N SER A 151 11.77 4.59 15.91
CA SER A 151 10.35 4.28 15.85
C SER A 151 9.66 5.12 14.78
N SER A 152 8.47 4.69 14.37
CA SER A 152 7.68 5.39 13.34
C SER A 152 7.07 6.74 13.78
N SER A 153 7.29 7.16 15.05
CA SER A 153 6.58 8.30 15.63
C SER A 153 7.19 9.67 15.34
N SER A 154 8.49 9.75 14.99
CA SER A 154 9.13 11.05 14.68
C SER A 154 10.44 10.86 13.91
N PRO A 155 10.70 11.64 12.87
CA PRO A 155 12.02 11.78 12.29
C PRO A 155 13.01 12.30 13.33
N THR A 156 14.25 11.81 13.29
CA THR A 156 15.32 12.23 14.18
C THR A 156 16.41 12.90 13.34
N THR A 157 16.89 14.05 13.81
CA THR A 157 17.90 14.85 13.11
C THR A 157 19.15 15.00 13.99
N TYR A 158 20.31 14.76 13.41
CA TYR A 158 21.62 15.01 14.02
C TYR A 158 22.40 15.98 13.16
N ILE A 159 23.08 16.92 13.80
CA ILE A 159 23.95 17.90 13.14
C ILE A 159 25.35 17.68 13.69
N ASP A 160 26.32 17.44 12.81
CA ASP A 160 27.69 17.17 13.19
C ASP A 160 28.69 17.59 12.11
N PHE A 161 29.96 17.25 12.30
CA PHE A 161 31.06 17.62 11.42
C PHE A 161 31.96 16.39 11.19
N VAL A 162 32.37 16.15 9.95
CA VAL A 162 33.34 15.14 9.59
C VAL A 162 34.51 15.79 8.82
N GLY A 163 35.74 15.41 9.16
CA GLY A 163 36.94 15.90 8.49
C GLY A 163 38.08 16.23 9.42
N SER A 164 39.15 16.83 8.89
CA SER A 164 40.34 17.20 9.67
C SER A 164 40.15 18.55 10.35
N LYS A 165 40.31 18.60 11.69
CA LYS A 165 40.28 19.81 12.50
C LYS A 165 41.67 20.03 13.12
N GLY A 166 42.57 20.74 12.43
CA GLY A 166 43.90 21.02 12.90
C GLY A 166 44.77 19.76 13.10
N VAL A 167 45.07 19.40 14.34
CA VAL A 167 45.85 18.20 14.69
C VAL A 167 44.94 16.97 14.90
N LEU A 168 43.66 17.16 15.07
CA LEU A 168 42.67 16.10 15.26
C LEU A 168 42.09 15.71 13.91
N THR A 169 42.05 14.43 13.62
CA THR A 169 41.40 13.87 12.45
C THR A 169 40.10 13.22 12.90
N ASP A 170 39.00 13.78 12.49
CA ASP A 170 37.65 13.24 12.65
C ASP A 170 37.17 12.80 11.30
N SER A 171 37.69 11.68 10.82
CA SER A 171 37.46 11.22 9.46
C SER A 171 36.22 10.34 9.30
N ASN A 172 35.58 9.98 10.41
CA ASN A 172 34.40 9.14 10.43
C ASN A 172 33.54 9.39 11.66
N ASP A 173 32.26 9.50 11.49
CA ASP A 173 31.28 9.48 12.56
C ASP A 173 30.43 8.22 12.46
N TYR A 174 30.37 7.48 13.55
CA TYR A 174 29.54 6.28 13.64
C TYR A 174 28.34 6.51 14.56
N TYR A 175 27.17 6.21 14.06
CA TYR A 175 25.90 6.19 14.82
C TYR A 175 25.41 4.77 14.97
N LYS A 176 25.06 4.38 16.19
CA LYS A 176 24.48 3.08 16.51
C LYS A 176 23.01 3.24 16.83
N PHE A 177 22.17 2.47 16.20
CA PHE A 177 20.73 2.45 16.49
C PHE A 177 20.17 1.03 16.53
N ASN A 178 18.99 0.89 17.16
CA ASN A 178 18.23 -0.35 17.18
C ASN A 178 16.89 -0.13 16.48
N ILE A 179 16.34 -1.19 15.90
CA ILE A 179 14.95 -1.27 15.45
C ILE A 179 14.30 -2.47 16.14
N ALA A 180 13.10 -2.25 16.71
CA ALA A 180 12.40 -3.26 17.50
C ALA A 180 11.59 -4.23 16.61
N THR A 181 11.15 -3.76 15.45
CA THR A 181 10.35 -4.52 14.47
C THR A 181 10.92 -4.29 13.08
N ASP A 182 10.66 -5.21 12.17
CA ASP A 182 11.02 -5.02 10.77
C ASP A 182 10.37 -3.75 10.20
N GLY A 183 11.05 -3.08 9.26
CA GLY A 183 10.54 -1.85 8.68
C GLY A 183 11.50 -1.20 7.69
N LYS A 184 11.10 -0.04 7.18
CA LYS A 184 11.84 0.75 6.20
C LYS A 184 12.58 1.90 6.88
N LEU A 185 13.90 1.95 6.73
CA LEU A 185 14.74 3.09 7.10
C LEU A 185 14.83 4.06 5.92
N ASN A 186 14.53 5.35 6.16
CA ASN A 186 14.86 6.44 5.28
C ASN A 186 15.93 7.29 5.96
N LEU A 187 17.07 7.42 5.32
CA LEU A 187 18.22 8.19 5.77
C LEU A 187 18.56 9.23 4.71
N SER A 188 18.81 10.47 5.11
CA SER A 188 19.41 11.49 4.24
C SER A 188 20.52 12.25 4.98
N LEU A 189 21.58 12.58 4.23
CA LEU A 189 22.67 13.43 4.66
C LEU A 189 22.62 14.71 3.83
N GLN A 190 22.43 15.85 4.48
CA GLN A 190 22.16 17.14 3.85
C GLN A 190 23.08 18.24 4.40
N ASP A 191 22.93 19.47 3.86
CA ASP A 191 23.66 20.68 4.27
C ASP A 191 25.19 20.55 4.13
N LEU A 192 25.64 19.73 3.17
CA LEU A 192 27.03 19.49 2.90
C LEU A 192 27.72 20.74 2.30
N VAL A 193 28.86 21.11 2.83
CA VAL A 193 29.74 22.17 2.30
C VAL A 193 31.06 21.60 1.75
N GLY A 194 31.32 20.32 1.95
CA GLY A 194 32.34 19.48 1.36
C GLY A 194 31.75 18.16 0.92
N ASN A 195 32.57 17.22 0.40
CA ASN A 195 32.09 15.91 -0.03
C ASN A 195 32.16 14.91 1.13
N ALA A 196 31.00 14.51 1.67
CA ALA A 196 30.89 13.41 2.62
C ALA A 196 29.95 12.34 2.08
N ASN A 197 30.20 11.11 2.42
CA ASN A 197 29.46 9.94 2.03
C ASN A 197 28.84 9.23 3.23
N VAL A 198 27.85 8.39 3.00
CA VAL A 198 27.20 7.62 4.06
C VAL A 198 27.12 6.14 3.74
N GLU A 199 27.37 5.32 4.76
CA GLU A 199 27.30 3.86 4.70
C GLU A 199 26.44 3.30 5.83
N LEU A 200 25.70 2.22 5.54
CA LEU A 200 24.89 1.49 6.51
C LEU A 200 25.45 0.08 6.71
N TYR A 201 25.61 -0.34 7.97
CA TYR A 201 26.15 -1.64 8.36
C TYR A 201 25.19 -2.40 9.27
N ASN A 202 25.18 -3.73 9.15
CA ASN A 202 24.52 -4.59 10.14
C ASN A 202 25.41 -4.79 11.40
N ASN A 203 24.87 -5.49 12.40
CA ASN A 203 25.58 -5.73 13.66
C ASN A 203 26.86 -6.55 13.48
N SER A 204 26.97 -7.43 12.49
CA SER A 204 28.20 -8.17 12.19
C SER A 204 29.30 -7.32 11.54
N GLY A 205 28.97 -6.10 11.08
CA GLY A 205 29.89 -5.19 10.39
C GLY A 205 29.91 -5.37 8.88
N THR A 206 28.94 -6.07 8.32
CA THR A 206 28.78 -6.12 6.87
C THR A 206 28.08 -4.84 6.39
N ARG A 207 28.63 -4.16 5.39
CA ARG A 207 27.99 -3.02 4.73
C ARG A 207 26.79 -3.53 3.92
N ILE A 208 25.61 -3.00 4.21
CA ILE A 208 24.33 -3.42 3.58
C ILE A 208 23.74 -2.37 2.64
N ALA A 209 24.19 -1.11 2.75
CA ALA A 209 23.87 -0.04 1.80
C ALA A 209 24.91 1.08 1.88
N PHE A 210 24.99 1.93 0.85
CA PHE A 210 25.81 3.13 0.83
C PHE A 210 25.26 4.15 -0.18
N SER A 211 25.66 5.42 0.00
CA SER A 211 25.45 6.50 -0.94
C SER A 211 26.72 7.34 -1.03
N ASN A 212 27.16 7.70 -2.25
CA ASN A 212 28.43 8.38 -2.51
C ASN A 212 28.33 9.35 -3.69
N ASN A 213 27.36 10.25 -3.63
CA ASN A 213 27.19 11.28 -4.63
C ASN A 213 28.38 12.27 -4.65
N PRO A 214 28.71 12.86 -5.80
CA PRO A 214 29.84 13.76 -5.90
C PRO A 214 29.57 15.13 -5.24
N TYR A 215 30.62 15.76 -4.76
CA TYR A 215 30.63 17.14 -4.23
C TYR A 215 29.72 17.33 -3.01
N THR A 216 28.93 18.38 -3.00
CA THR A 216 28.00 18.76 -1.93
C THR A 216 26.57 18.24 -2.15
N THR A 217 26.42 17.30 -3.07
CA THR A 217 25.11 16.65 -3.33
C THR A 217 24.70 15.82 -2.13
N SER A 218 23.46 15.97 -1.70
CA SER A 218 22.90 15.20 -0.58
C SER A 218 22.98 13.70 -0.81
N GLU A 219 23.24 12.95 0.28
CA GLU A 219 23.23 11.49 0.25
C GLU A 219 21.87 10.95 0.72
N SER A 220 21.48 9.79 0.22
CA SER A 220 20.25 9.14 0.62
C SER A 220 20.40 7.62 0.62
N ILE A 221 19.87 6.97 1.67
CA ILE A 221 19.71 5.51 1.75
C ILE A 221 18.29 5.22 2.15
N ILE A 222 17.58 4.44 1.33
CA ILE A 222 16.29 3.84 1.67
C ILE A 222 16.54 2.33 1.75
N LYS A 223 16.21 1.71 2.88
CA LYS A 223 16.51 0.30 3.10
C LYS A 223 15.53 -0.39 4.03
N ASP A 224 14.99 -1.54 3.59
CA ASP A 224 14.30 -2.43 4.51
C ASP A 224 15.29 -3.13 5.44
N LEU A 225 14.95 -3.13 6.71
CA LEU A 225 15.76 -3.69 7.78
C LEU A 225 14.90 -4.62 8.64
N THR A 226 15.50 -5.75 9.06
CA THR A 226 14.90 -6.61 10.08
C THR A 226 15.19 -6.06 11.48
N SER A 227 14.40 -6.48 12.48
CA SER A 227 14.66 -6.11 13.88
C SER A 227 16.10 -6.43 14.28
N GLY A 228 16.78 -5.48 14.91
CA GLY A 228 18.19 -5.64 15.24
C GLY A 228 18.95 -4.34 15.48
N THR A 229 20.26 -4.46 15.58
CA THR A 229 21.19 -3.34 15.77
C THR A 229 21.93 -3.03 14.48
N TYR A 230 22.03 -1.74 14.16
CA TYR A 230 22.65 -1.23 12.95
C TYR A 230 23.58 -0.07 13.25
N TYR A 231 24.46 0.23 12.29
CA TYR A 231 25.41 1.34 12.37
C TYR A 231 25.39 2.14 11.08
N ILE A 232 25.36 3.46 11.20
CA ILE A 232 25.60 4.41 10.12
C ILE A 232 27.03 4.91 10.26
N ARG A 233 27.74 5.05 9.15
CA ARG A 233 29.02 5.73 9.06
C ARG A 233 28.87 6.91 8.12
N VAL A 234 29.19 8.11 8.59
CA VAL A 234 29.43 9.30 7.77
C VAL A 234 30.94 9.47 7.69
N TYR A 235 31.48 9.75 6.50
CA TYR A 235 32.92 9.93 6.34
C TYR A 235 33.23 10.97 5.26
N ASP A 236 34.32 11.72 5.45
CA ASP A 236 34.82 12.65 4.47
C ASP A 236 35.50 11.91 3.31
N ASN A 237 35.18 12.32 2.07
CA ASN A 237 35.79 11.75 0.86
C ASN A 237 36.91 12.67 0.30
N THR A 238 36.61 13.96 0.19
CA THR A 238 37.58 14.95 -0.38
C THR A 238 37.53 16.31 0.31
N GLY A 239 37.18 16.36 1.57
CA GLY A 239 37.20 17.61 2.34
C GLY A 239 36.22 17.64 3.50
N ALA A 240 36.62 18.35 4.54
CA ALA A 240 35.84 18.50 5.75
C ALA A 240 34.47 19.15 5.50
N THR A 241 33.43 18.69 6.18
CA THR A 241 32.08 19.24 6.05
C THR A 241 31.29 19.13 7.35
N ASN A 242 30.46 20.16 7.63
CA ASN A 242 29.30 19.99 8.49
C ASN A 242 28.25 19.21 7.70
N TYR A 243 27.38 18.52 8.39
CA TYR A 243 26.25 17.80 7.79
C TYR A 243 25.04 17.76 8.72
N THR A 244 23.89 17.53 8.12
CA THR A 244 22.64 17.22 8.80
C THR A 244 22.24 15.79 8.42
N LEU A 245 22.26 14.87 9.38
CA LEU A 245 21.81 13.48 9.23
C LEU A 245 20.34 13.39 9.68
N ASN A 246 19.43 13.10 8.76
CA ASN A 246 18.03 12.87 9.04
C ASN A 246 17.71 11.40 8.93
N LEU A 247 17.00 10.89 9.93
CA LEU A 247 16.57 9.50 10.01
C LEU A 247 15.05 9.44 10.25
N SER A 248 14.36 8.63 9.46
CA SER A 248 13.00 8.21 9.77
C SER A 248 12.89 6.70 9.58
N PHE A 249 12.02 6.08 10.37
CA PHE A 249 11.79 4.65 10.33
C PHE A 249 10.29 4.37 10.29
N GLU A 250 9.88 3.56 9.33
CA GLU A 250 8.49 3.11 9.17
C GLU A 250 8.46 1.62 9.51
N SER A 251 7.87 1.27 10.65
CA SER A 251 7.74 -0.13 11.04
C SER A 251 6.79 -0.86 10.10
N LYS A 252 7.14 -2.08 9.69
CA LYS A 252 6.20 -2.99 9.05
C LYS A 252 5.04 -3.23 10.00
N LYS A 253 3.86 -2.79 9.60
CA LYS A 253 2.63 -3.18 10.28
C LYS A 253 2.18 -4.51 9.65
N GLY A 254 1.67 -5.38 10.48
CA GLY A 254 1.27 -6.73 10.08
C GLY A 254 2.24 -7.80 10.58
N LYS A 255 1.65 -8.84 11.16
CA LYS A 255 2.35 -9.99 11.68
C LYS A 255 2.01 -11.20 10.84
N ARG A 256 3.04 -11.89 10.32
CA ARG A 256 2.89 -13.15 9.64
C ARG A 256 2.59 -14.28 10.61
N LEU A 257 1.66 -15.12 10.25
CA LEU A 257 1.31 -16.37 10.94
C LEU A 257 1.74 -17.53 10.04
N ASP A 258 2.95 -18.03 10.27
CA ASP A 258 3.63 -19.03 9.45
C ASP A 258 2.99 -20.41 9.63
N ILE A 259 2.29 -20.89 8.60
CA ILE A 259 1.56 -22.17 8.62
C ILE A 259 2.39 -23.28 7.96
N TRP A 260 3.02 -22.98 6.83
CA TRP A 260 3.92 -23.89 6.13
C TRP A 260 5.33 -23.28 6.10
N SER A 261 6.18 -23.67 7.05
CA SER A 261 7.50 -23.09 7.23
C SER A 261 8.42 -23.19 6.01
N GLY A 262 9.16 -22.12 5.74
CA GLY A 262 10.07 -21.98 4.60
C GLY A 262 9.42 -21.32 3.40
N ALA A 263 9.96 -21.51 2.18
CA ALA A 263 9.53 -20.82 0.97
C ALA A 263 8.24 -21.38 0.33
N ASN A 264 7.52 -22.26 1.01
CA ASN A 264 6.28 -22.81 0.51
C ASN A 264 5.09 -21.96 0.94
N SER A 265 4.02 -22.00 0.14
CA SER A 265 2.78 -21.24 0.42
C SER A 265 1.74 -22.15 1.07
N SER A 266 1.23 -21.76 2.23
CA SER A 266 0.09 -22.44 2.85
C SER A 266 -1.25 -22.13 2.17
N ASN A 267 -1.28 -21.09 1.34
CA ASN A 267 -2.45 -20.63 0.58
C ASN A 267 -3.73 -20.58 1.42
N PRO A 268 -3.81 -19.73 2.45
CA PRO A 268 -5.00 -19.62 3.26
C PRO A 268 -6.20 -19.14 2.43
N ASP A 269 -7.38 -19.74 2.65
CA ASP A 269 -8.60 -19.44 1.91
C ASP A 269 -9.85 -19.47 2.82
N SER A 270 -11.00 -19.02 2.30
CA SER A 270 -12.30 -19.06 2.97
C SER A 270 -12.27 -18.43 4.37
N LEU A 271 -11.58 -17.29 4.53
CA LEU A 271 -11.44 -16.57 5.79
C LEU A 271 -12.80 -16.19 6.34
N THR A 272 -13.17 -16.72 7.52
CA THR A 272 -14.49 -16.60 8.12
C THR A 272 -14.39 -16.27 9.61
N ALA A 273 -15.02 -15.18 10.03
CA ALA A 273 -15.10 -14.80 11.44
C ALA A 273 -16.19 -15.58 12.17
N LEU A 274 -15.88 -16.12 13.35
CA LEU A 274 -16.86 -16.62 14.32
C LEU A 274 -16.46 -16.12 15.71
N GLY A 275 -17.19 -15.13 16.23
CA GLY A 275 -16.79 -14.38 17.39
C GLY A 275 -15.49 -13.60 17.16
N SER A 276 -14.52 -13.73 18.07
CA SER A 276 -13.19 -13.12 17.96
C SER A 276 -12.13 -14.04 17.34
N THR A 277 -12.53 -15.15 16.73
CA THR A 277 -11.63 -16.14 16.13
C THR A 277 -11.84 -16.20 14.61
N LEU A 278 -10.74 -16.16 13.87
CA LEU A 278 -10.73 -16.46 12.44
C LEU A 278 -10.73 -17.97 12.23
N TYR A 279 -11.57 -18.46 11.32
CA TYR A 279 -11.52 -19.81 10.75
C TYR A 279 -11.21 -19.73 9.28
N PHE A 280 -10.41 -20.66 8.78
CA PHE A 280 -9.94 -20.64 7.39
C PHE A 280 -9.44 -22.01 6.95
N THR A 281 -9.19 -22.15 5.67
CA THR A 281 -8.57 -23.37 5.12
C THR A 281 -7.12 -23.09 4.75
N ALA A 282 -6.21 -24.03 5.00
CA ALA A 282 -4.81 -23.93 4.63
C ALA A 282 -4.14 -25.29 4.54
N ASN A 283 -2.98 -25.33 3.86
CA ASN A 283 -2.14 -26.52 3.71
C ASN A 283 -0.82 -26.30 4.46
N ASP A 284 -0.45 -27.24 5.35
CA ASP A 284 0.82 -27.23 6.09
C ASP A 284 1.93 -28.08 5.44
N GLY A 285 1.69 -28.55 4.21
CA GLY A 285 2.61 -29.42 3.46
C GLY A 285 2.61 -30.90 3.88
N SER A 286 1.89 -31.26 4.95
CA SER A 286 1.87 -32.62 5.47
C SER A 286 0.51 -33.30 5.42
N SER A 287 -0.57 -32.52 5.48
CA SER A 287 -1.93 -33.00 5.71
C SER A 287 -2.93 -32.59 4.62
N GLY A 288 -2.43 -32.00 3.51
CA GLY A 288 -3.29 -31.38 2.52
C GLY A 288 -4.05 -30.18 3.07
N VAL A 289 -5.07 -29.72 2.35
CA VAL A 289 -5.90 -28.59 2.79
C VAL A 289 -6.84 -29.04 3.91
N GLN A 290 -6.70 -28.39 5.07
CA GLN A 290 -7.45 -28.68 6.29
C GLN A 290 -8.13 -27.41 6.83
N LEU A 291 -9.01 -27.58 7.83
CA LEU A 291 -9.61 -26.48 8.59
C LEU A 291 -8.64 -26.01 9.69
N TRP A 292 -8.46 -24.70 9.77
CA TRP A 292 -7.60 -24.00 10.73
C TRP A 292 -8.35 -22.93 11.49
N LYS A 293 -7.79 -22.50 12.61
CA LYS A 293 -8.23 -21.33 13.38
C LYS A 293 -7.08 -20.44 13.79
N SER A 294 -7.35 -19.15 14.03
CA SER A 294 -6.39 -18.19 14.55
C SER A 294 -7.07 -17.11 15.40
N ASP A 295 -6.43 -16.74 16.49
CA ASP A 295 -6.75 -15.55 17.31
C ASP A 295 -5.86 -14.34 16.97
N GLY A 296 -4.99 -14.46 15.93
CA GLY A 296 -3.98 -13.48 15.56
C GLY A 296 -2.62 -13.68 16.25
N SER A 297 -2.50 -14.67 17.14
CA SER A 297 -1.21 -15.06 17.71
C SER A 297 -0.66 -16.32 17.04
N VAL A 298 0.67 -16.51 17.08
CA VAL A 298 1.30 -17.75 16.59
C VAL A 298 0.81 -18.95 17.41
N ALA A 299 0.70 -18.81 18.72
CA ALA A 299 0.25 -19.90 19.60
C ALA A 299 -1.24 -20.23 19.43
N GLY A 300 -2.08 -19.24 19.08
CA GLY A 300 -3.50 -19.41 18.81
C GLY A 300 -3.82 -19.82 17.37
N THR A 301 -2.82 -19.88 16.47
CA THR A 301 -2.97 -20.37 15.10
C THR A 301 -2.72 -21.88 15.07
N SER A 302 -3.74 -22.66 14.76
CA SER A 302 -3.64 -24.13 14.83
C SER A 302 -4.62 -24.81 13.90
N ARG A 303 -4.21 -25.99 13.41
CA ARG A 303 -5.04 -26.88 12.62
C ARG A 303 -6.14 -27.51 13.49
N ILE A 304 -7.36 -27.55 12.99
CA ILE A 304 -8.53 -28.15 13.65
C ILE A 304 -8.74 -29.59 13.19
N THR A 305 -8.63 -29.83 11.87
CA THR A 305 -8.89 -31.14 11.28
C THR A 305 -7.62 -31.82 10.78
N ASN A 306 -7.63 -33.14 10.73
CA ASN A 306 -6.62 -33.98 10.11
C ASN A 306 -7.31 -35.21 9.51
N LEU A 307 -8.25 -34.95 8.61
CA LEU A 307 -9.10 -35.95 7.96
C LEU A 307 -8.76 -35.98 6.47
N ASN A 308 -8.80 -37.18 5.88
CA ASN A 308 -8.51 -37.41 4.46
C ASN A 308 -7.36 -36.52 3.92
N PRO A 309 -6.09 -36.76 4.26
CA PRO A 309 -4.97 -35.87 3.90
C PRO A 309 -4.82 -35.61 2.40
N SER A 310 -5.39 -36.49 1.57
CA SER A 310 -5.32 -36.39 0.11
C SER A 310 -6.45 -35.57 -0.50
N GLY A 311 -7.50 -35.20 0.27
CA GLY A 311 -8.67 -34.56 -0.36
C GLY A 311 -9.78 -34.07 0.56
N PHE A 312 -9.55 -33.87 1.86
CA PHE A 312 -10.60 -33.31 2.77
C PHE A 312 -11.15 -32.00 2.25
N ASN A 313 -10.27 -31.07 1.87
CA ASN A 313 -10.57 -29.84 1.16
C ASN A 313 -11.85 -29.14 1.69
N PRO A 314 -11.85 -28.63 2.94
CA PRO A 314 -12.98 -27.89 3.47
C PRO A 314 -13.25 -26.63 2.62
N ALA A 315 -14.53 -26.29 2.41
CA ALA A 315 -14.95 -25.12 1.63
C ALA A 315 -16.29 -24.57 2.15
N ASN A 316 -16.71 -23.42 1.65
CA ASN A 316 -17.98 -22.78 1.99
C ASN A 316 -18.15 -22.56 3.52
N LEU A 317 -17.10 -22.11 4.20
CA LEU A 317 -17.14 -21.87 5.63
C LEU A 317 -18.20 -20.82 5.98
N THR A 318 -19.10 -21.17 6.90
CA THR A 318 -20.25 -20.31 7.27
C THR A 318 -20.45 -20.34 8.77
N ALA A 319 -20.32 -19.17 9.39
CA ALA A 319 -20.58 -19.01 10.84
C ALA A 319 -22.05 -19.16 11.17
N PHE A 320 -22.38 -19.88 12.23
CA PHE A 320 -23.75 -20.13 12.69
C PHE A 320 -23.86 -19.94 14.22
N GLY A 321 -24.69 -18.98 14.62
CA GLY A 321 -24.75 -18.58 16.01
C GLY A 321 -23.40 -18.06 16.51
N THR A 322 -23.00 -18.46 17.72
CA THR A 322 -21.78 -17.99 18.37
C THR A 322 -20.68 -19.05 18.44
N THR A 323 -21.00 -20.34 18.17
CA THR A 323 -20.09 -21.45 18.44
C THR A 323 -19.93 -22.43 17.29
N LYS A 324 -20.80 -22.42 16.28
CA LYS A 324 -20.76 -23.41 15.19
C LYS A 324 -20.25 -22.79 13.91
N LEU A 325 -19.42 -23.55 13.21
CA LEU A 325 -18.96 -23.25 11.85
C LEU A 325 -19.38 -24.40 10.95
N PHE A 326 -20.21 -24.13 9.95
CA PHE A 326 -20.56 -25.07 8.91
C PHE A 326 -19.57 -24.99 7.75
N PHE A 327 -19.35 -26.09 7.10
CA PHE A 327 -18.53 -26.17 5.90
C PHE A 327 -18.82 -27.45 5.10
N THR A 328 -18.31 -27.54 3.90
CA THR A 328 -18.40 -28.74 3.06
C THR A 328 -17.03 -29.39 2.94
N ALA A 329 -16.97 -30.72 3.02
CA ALA A 329 -15.71 -31.46 2.92
C ALA A 329 -15.94 -32.90 2.48
N ASP A 330 -14.86 -33.60 2.05
CA ASP A 330 -14.85 -34.98 1.60
C ASP A 330 -13.93 -35.79 2.51
N ASP A 331 -14.49 -36.77 3.22
CA ASP A 331 -13.71 -37.68 4.10
C ASP A 331 -13.04 -38.86 3.37
N GLY A 332 -13.19 -38.92 2.05
CA GLY A 332 -12.65 -39.97 1.22
C GLY A 332 -13.47 -41.27 1.20
N SER A 333 -14.64 -41.30 1.88
CA SER A 333 -15.52 -42.47 1.98
C SER A 333 -16.96 -42.20 1.60
N THR A 334 -17.47 -40.98 1.86
CA THR A 334 -18.87 -40.61 1.72
C THR A 334 -19.11 -39.47 0.74
N GLY A 335 -18.07 -39.11 -0.01
CA GLY A 335 -18.12 -37.95 -0.90
C GLY A 335 -18.16 -36.62 -0.15
N ARG A 336 -18.45 -35.53 -0.91
CA ARG A 336 -18.51 -34.17 -0.37
C ARG A 336 -19.86 -33.91 0.27
N GLU A 337 -19.85 -33.78 1.61
CA GLU A 337 -21.02 -33.62 2.47
C GLU A 337 -20.98 -32.36 3.33
N LEU A 338 -22.06 -32.11 4.11
CA LEU A 338 -22.13 -31.00 5.07
C LEU A 338 -21.52 -31.42 6.42
N TRP A 339 -20.60 -30.59 6.89
CA TRP A 339 -19.90 -30.75 8.17
C TRP A 339 -20.15 -29.58 9.09
N VAL A 340 -19.98 -29.80 10.39
CA VAL A 340 -19.99 -28.76 11.41
C VAL A 340 -18.80 -28.91 12.34
N TYR A 341 -18.14 -27.82 12.65
CA TYR A 341 -17.24 -27.68 13.78
C TYR A 341 -17.94 -26.89 14.90
N ASP A 342 -17.94 -27.44 16.11
CA ASP A 342 -18.46 -26.77 17.31
C ASP A 342 -17.28 -26.33 18.18
N SER A 343 -17.09 -25.00 18.29
CA SER A 343 -15.97 -24.42 19.04
C SER A 343 -16.13 -24.59 20.55
N SER A 344 -17.35 -24.80 21.05
CA SER A 344 -17.60 -25.02 22.49
C SER A 344 -17.15 -26.40 22.98
N THR A 345 -17.19 -27.39 22.10
CA THR A 345 -16.77 -28.77 22.38
C THR A 345 -15.46 -29.15 21.70
N ASN A 346 -14.98 -28.29 20.80
CA ASN A 346 -13.82 -28.55 19.93
C ASN A 346 -13.97 -29.83 19.11
N THR A 347 -15.17 -30.09 18.58
CA THR A 347 -15.48 -31.29 17.81
C THR A 347 -15.88 -30.98 16.38
N THR A 348 -15.41 -31.81 15.44
CA THR A 348 -15.80 -31.77 14.02
C THR A 348 -16.64 -32.99 13.72
N THR A 349 -17.83 -32.78 13.13
CA THR A 349 -18.79 -33.84 12.87
C THR A 349 -19.38 -33.69 11.47
N ARG A 350 -19.48 -34.76 10.70
CA ARG A 350 -20.33 -34.82 9.52
C ARG A 350 -21.79 -34.88 9.98
N LEU A 351 -22.60 -33.92 9.52
CA LEU A 351 -23.98 -33.82 9.97
C LEU A 351 -24.91 -34.82 9.29
N SER A 352 -24.66 -35.14 8.04
CA SER A 352 -25.52 -36.00 7.26
C SER A 352 -24.74 -36.66 6.11
N ASP A 353 -25.18 -37.83 5.68
CA ASP A 353 -24.86 -38.46 4.41
C ASP A 353 -26.05 -38.18 3.47
N ILE A 354 -26.06 -36.97 2.88
CA ILE A 354 -27.20 -36.50 2.07
C ILE A 354 -27.32 -37.30 0.79
N ASN A 355 -26.18 -37.58 0.13
CA ASN A 355 -26.13 -38.46 -1.02
C ASN A 355 -25.46 -39.76 -0.61
N PRO A 356 -26.25 -40.83 -0.33
CA PRO A 356 -25.75 -42.05 0.32
C PRO A 356 -24.54 -42.72 -0.35
N SER A 357 -23.69 -43.33 0.48
CA SER A 357 -22.47 -44.04 0.07
C SER A 357 -21.37 -43.06 -0.39
N ALA A 358 -20.71 -43.34 -1.52
CA ALA A 358 -19.66 -42.48 -2.08
C ALA A 358 -20.20 -41.35 -2.97
N GLY A 359 -21.51 -41.08 -2.92
CA GLY A 359 -22.13 -39.98 -3.67
C GLY A 359 -21.76 -38.61 -3.13
N ASN A 360 -21.64 -37.60 -3.99
CA ASN A 360 -21.40 -36.25 -3.57
C ASN A 360 -22.71 -35.48 -3.50
N ALA A 361 -23.13 -35.02 -2.33
CA ALA A 361 -24.23 -34.09 -2.22
C ALA A 361 -23.85 -32.68 -2.68
N ASN A 362 -22.55 -32.36 -2.63
CA ASN A 362 -22.00 -31.06 -3.00
C ASN A 362 -22.81 -29.90 -2.43
N PRO A 363 -22.95 -29.73 -1.10
CA PRO A 363 -23.69 -28.62 -0.53
C PRO A 363 -23.05 -27.28 -0.93
N GLN A 364 -23.91 -26.30 -1.31
CA GLN A 364 -23.50 -24.97 -1.78
C GLN A 364 -24.46 -23.89 -1.26
N ASN A 365 -24.09 -22.62 -1.44
CA ASN A 365 -24.92 -21.47 -1.09
C ASN A 365 -25.37 -21.47 0.37
N LEU A 366 -24.48 -21.82 1.30
CA LEU A 366 -24.77 -21.86 2.72
C LEU A 366 -25.19 -20.48 3.23
N THR A 367 -26.42 -20.35 3.71
CA THR A 367 -27.04 -19.05 4.09
C THR A 367 -27.77 -19.19 5.41
N VAL A 368 -27.40 -18.37 6.40
CA VAL A 368 -28.02 -18.38 7.73
C VAL A 368 -29.21 -17.42 7.75
N VAL A 369 -30.36 -17.91 8.22
CA VAL A 369 -31.57 -17.13 8.47
C VAL A 369 -32.05 -17.43 9.90
N GLY A 370 -31.84 -16.51 10.80
CA GLY A 370 -32.12 -16.70 12.23
C GLY A 370 -31.33 -17.87 12.82
N ASN A 371 -32.03 -18.92 13.27
CA ASN A 371 -31.45 -20.14 13.82
C ASN A 371 -31.45 -21.32 12.83
N LYS A 372 -31.54 -21.05 11.54
CA LYS A 372 -31.53 -22.08 10.47
C LYS A 372 -30.40 -21.78 9.50
N LEU A 373 -29.73 -22.84 9.05
CA LEU A 373 -28.83 -22.81 7.90
C LEU A 373 -29.57 -23.37 6.70
N PHE A 374 -29.74 -22.59 5.65
CA PHE A 374 -30.22 -23.04 4.36
C PHE A 374 -29.05 -23.30 3.42
N PHE A 375 -29.19 -24.26 2.52
CA PHE A 375 -28.18 -24.59 1.53
C PHE A 375 -28.80 -25.38 0.39
N THR A 376 -28.09 -25.56 -0.70
CA THR A 376 -28.49 -26.38 -1.83
C THR A 376 -27.66 -27.65 -1.86
N ALA A 377 -28.30 -28.82 -2.12
CA ALA A 377 -27.61 -30.10 -2.21
C ALA A 377 -28.39 -31.08 -3.09
N ASP A 378 -27.69 -32.12 -3.57
CA ASP A 378 -28.26 -33.22 -4.38
C ASP A 378 -28.17 -34.53 -3.59
N ASN A 379 -29.29 -35.17 -3.38
CA ASN A 379 -29.33 -36.47 -2.68
C ASN A 379 -29.33 -37.70 -3.62
N GLY A 380 -29.07 -37.48 -4.92
CA GLY A 380 -29.07 -38.51 -5.93
C GLY A 380 -30.45 -39.02 -6.36
N SER A 381 -31.55 -38.46 -5.82
CA SER A 381 -32.93 -38.89 -6.10
C SER A 381 -33.85 -37.75 -6.56
N ASN A 382 -33.73 -36.58 -5.93
CA ASN A 382 -34.58 -35.41 -6.20
C ASN A 382 -33.82 -34.34 -7.02
N GLY A 383 -32.59 -34.60 -7.46
CA GLY A 383 -31.73 -33.58 -8.03
C GLY A 383 -31.29 -32.55 -6.97
N ARG A 384 -30.79 -31.41 -7.42
CA ARG A 384 -30.33 -30.30 -6.54
C ARG A 384 -31.52 -29.49 -6.08
N GLU A 385 -31.79 -29.55 -4.78
CA GLU A 385 -32.91 -28.90 -4.12
C GLU A 385 -32.49 -28.03 -2.94
N LEU A 386 -33.47 -27.34 -2.29
CA LEU A 386 -33.25 -26.55 -1.07
C LEU A 386 -33.30 -27.44 0.17
N TRP A 387 -32.26 -27.35 1.00
CA TRP A 387 -32.08 -28.06 2.26
C TRP A 387 -31.98 -27.09 3.44
N VAL A 388 -32.27 -27.61 4.65
CA VAL A 388 -32.19 -26.83 5.89
C VAL A 388 -31.55 -27.64 7.01
N SER A 389 -30.81 -26.96 7.89
CA SER A 389 -30.30 -27.48 9.13
C SER A 389 -30.62 -26.54 10.30
N ASP A 390 -30.93 -27.11 11.46
CA ASP A 390 -31.02 -26.40 12.76
C ASP A 390 -29.70 -26.41 13.55
N GLY A 391 -28.64 -26.90 12.94
CA GLY A 391 -27.33 -27.05 13.55
C GLY A 391 -27.06 -28.44 14.15
N ASN A 392 -28.06 -29.35 14.12
CA ASN A 392 -27.96 -30.73 14.62
C ASN A 392 -28.52 -31.74 13.63
N THR A 393 -29.58 -31.39 12.93
CA THR A 393 -30.25 -32.23 11.93
C THR A 393 -30.26 -31.55 10.57
N VAL A 394 -30.37 -32.36 9.51
CA VAL A 394 -30.45 -31.92 8.12
C VAL A 394 -31.68 -32.51 7.50
N SER A 395 -32.46 -31.71 6.75
CA SER A 395 -33.63 -32.18 6.02
C SER A 395 -33.82 -31.43 4.68
N LEU A 396 -34.37 -32.14 3.70
CA LEU A 396 -34.91 -31.54 2.49
C LEU A 396 -36.08 -30.62 2.85
N VAL A 397 -36.02 -29.35 2.43
CA VAL A 397 -37.13 -28.40 2.66
C VAL A 397 -38.32 -28.74 1.80
N LYS A 398 -38.06 -28.90 0.51
CA LYS A 398 -39.11 -29.20 -0.50
C LYS A 398 -38.45 -29.72 -1.77
N ASP A 399 -39.05 -30.69 -2.40
CA ASP A 399 -38.82 -31.11 -3.79
C ASP A 399 -39.54 -30.13 -4.70
N ILE A 400 -38.87 -29.00 -5.03
CA ILE A 400 -39.48 -27.87 -5.75
C ILE A 400 -39.75 -28.25 -7.20
N TYR A 401 -38.76 -28.86 -7.85
CA TYR A 401 -38.97 -29.48 -9.16
C TYR A 401 -39.16 -30.98 -8.98
N THR A 402 -40.43 -31.39 -8.84
CA THR A 402 -40.77 -32.76 -8.43
C THR A 402 -40.09 -33.82 -9.24
N GLY A 403 -39.35 -34.72 -8.55
CA GLY A 403 -38.64 -35.86 -9.13
C GLY A 403 -37.15 -35.63 -9.24
N ALA A 404 -36.47 -36.33 -10.19
CA ALA A 404 -35.03 -36.30 -10.31
C ALA A 404 -34.44 -35.07 -10.99
N THR A 405 -35.31 -34.14 -11.43
CA THR A 405 -34.87 -32.90 -12.04
C THR A 405 -34.63 -31.84 -10.96
N SER A 406 -33.54 -31.09 -11.10
CA SER A 406 -33.11 -30.09 -10.11
C SER A 406 -33.90 -28.78 -10.25
N SER A 407 -34.37 -28.21 -9.14
CA SER A 407 -34.89 -26.83 -9.11
C SER A 407 -33.75 -25.80 -9.14
N ASN A 408 -32.50 -26.20 -8.88
CA ASN A 408 -31.30 -25.40 -8.88
C ASN A 408 -31.45 -24.09 -8.08
N PRO A 409 -31.73 -24.11 -6.78
CA PRO A 409 -31.88 -22.89 -6.02
C PRO A 409 -30.57 -22.08 -6.01
N SER A 410 -30.67 -20.75 -6.24
CA SER A 410 -29.53 -19.83 -6.36
C SER A 410 -29.85 -18.46 -5.76
N SER A 411 -28.86 -17.60 -5.63
CA SER A 411 -29.00 -16.25 -5.10
C SER A 411 -29.69 -16.21 -3.71
N LEU A 412 -29.29 -17.12 -2.82
CA LEU A 412 -29.88 -17.26 -1.49
C LEU A 412 -29.55 -16.03 -0.61
N LEU A 413 -30.59 -15.38 -0.05
CA LEU A 413 -30.44 -14.22 0.81
C LEU A 413 -31.49 -14.23 1.94
N ALA A 414 -31.07 -13.85 3.16
CA ALA A 414 -31.97 -13.66 4.29
C ALA A 414 -32.65 -12.29 4.22
N PHE A 415 -34.00 -12.27 4.27
CA PHE A 415 -34.78 -11.04 4.30
C PHE A 415 -36.07 -11.26 5.08
N GLY A 416 -36.41 -10.33 5.98
CA GLY A 416 -37.67 -10.38 6.76
C GLY A 416 -37.84 -11.66 7.60
N GLY A 417 -36.76 -12.31 8.06
CA GLY A 417 -36.80 -13.56 8.81
C GLY A 417 -37.07 -14.82 7.94
N LYS A 418 -37.06 -14.70 6.64
CA LYS A 418 -37.19 -15.78 5.65
C LYS A 418 -35.96 -15.81 4.73
N LEU A 419 -35.78 -16.95 4.06
CA LEU A 419 -34.90 -17.05 2.91
C LEU A 419 -35.65 -16.58 1.64
N PHE A 420 -34.97 -15.78 0.81
CA PHE A 420 -35.38 -15.47 -0.58
C PHE A 420 -34.34 -16.05 -1.54
N PHE A 421 -34.79 -16.57 -2.68
CA PHE A 421 -33.91 -17.26 -3.62
C PHE A 421 -34.55 -17.40 -4.98
N ALA A 422 -33.79 -17.71 -6.00
CA ALA A 422 -34.29 -18.09 -7.33
C ALA A 422 -34.40 -19.62 -7.42
N ALA A 423 -35.46 -20.15 -7.99
CA ALA A 423 -35.63 -21.59 -8.25
C ALA A 423 -36.61 -21.87 -9.37
N ASN A 424 -36.49 -23.03 -10.03
CA ASN A 424 -37.37 -23.51 -11.09
C ASN A 424 -38.24 -24.66 -10.58
N ASP A 425 -39.55 -24.57 -10.76
CA ASP A 425 -40.50 -25.60 -10.36
C ASP A 425 -40.97 -26.51 -11.53
N GLY A 426 -40.42 -26.24 -12.74
CA GLY A 426 -40.83 -26.96 -13.97
C GLY A 426 -42.12 -26.49 -14.62
N VAL A 427 -42.77 -25.47 -14.06
CA VAL A 427 -44.02 -24.89 -14.55
C VAL A 427 -43.86 -23.40 -14.88
N ASN A 428 -43.30 -22.64 -13.94
CA ASN A 428 -43.18 -21.20 -14.02
C ASN A 428 -41.76 -20.72 -14.43
N GLY A 429 -40.87 -21.61 -14.80
CA GLY A 429 -39.47 -21.27 -15.05
C GLY A 429 -38.71 -20.95 -13.76
N THR A 430 -37.56 -20.25 -13.88
CA THR A 430 -36.75 -19.82 -12.72
C THR A 430 -37.23 -18.47 -12.23
N GLU A 431 -37.88 -18.45 -11.06
CA GLU A 431 -38.56 -17.30 -10.50
C GLU A 431 -38.09 -17.01 -9.06
N LEU A 432 -38.63 -15.90 -8.45
CA LEU A 432 -38.35 -15.53 -7.06
C LEU A 432 -39.20 -16.36 -6.10
N TRP A 433 -38.56 -17.06 -5.19
CA TRP A 433 -39.15 -17.88 -4.14
C TRP A 433 -38.83 -17.38 -2.75
N SER A 434 -39.64 -17.72 -1.77
CA SER A 434 -39.33 -17.53 -0.36
C SER A 434 -39.57 -18.81 0.45
N SER A 435 -38.84 -18.98 1.57
CA SER A 435 -38.94 -20.11 2.47
C SER A 435 -38.78 -19.73 3.92
N ASP A 436 -39.60 -20.33 4.81
CA ASP A 436 -39.38 -20.30 6.28
C ASP A 436 -38.68 -21.57 6.78
N GLY A 437 -38.25 -22.46 5.88
CA GLY A 437 -37.63 -23.76 6.14
C GLY A 437 -38.60 -24.91 6.29
N THR A 438 -39.91 -24.70 5.97
CA THR A 438 -40.90 -25.75 5.87
C THR A 438 -41.39 -25.92 4.45
N ALA A 439 -41.89 -27.11 4.08
CA ALA A 439 -42.41 -27.39 2.75
C ALA A 439 -43.64 -26.48 2.41
N VAL A 440 -44.49 -26.22 3.40
CA VAL A 440 -45.68 -25.36 3.24
C VAL A 440 -45.29 -23.88 3.14
N GLY A 441 -44.29 -23.43 3.92
CA GLY A 441 -43.80 -22.05 3.90
C GLY A 441 -42.82 -21.76 2.75
N THR A 442 -42.54 -22.76 1.89
CA THR A 442 -41.70 -22.59 0.69
C THR A 442 -42.60 -22.39 -0.52
N THR A 443 -42.70 -21.14 -1.00
CA THR A 443 -43.64 -20.69 -2.01
C THR A 443 -43.00 -19.77 -3.03
N LEU A 444 -43.57 -19.80 -4.26
CA LEU A 444 -43.32 -18.79 -5.27
C LEU A 444 -43.77 -17.40 -4.75
N VAL A 445 -42.93 -16.41 -4.81
CA VAL A 445 -43.27 -15.02 -4.45
C VAL A 445 -44.04 -14.39 -5.60
N LYS A 446 -43.51 -14.48 -6.82
CA LYS A 446 -44.10 -13.94 -8.03
C LYS A 446 -43.59 -14.67 -9.26
N ASP A 447 -44.54 -14.98 -10.19
CA ASP A 447 -44.23 -15.37 -11.56
C ASP A 447 -43.93 -14.07 -12.34
N ILE A 448 -42.64 -13.70 -12.45
CA ILE A 448 -42.21 -12.43 -13.05
C ILE A 448 -42.21 -12.56 -14.57
N ALA A 449 -41.64 -13.64 -15.11
CA ALA A 449 -41.67 -13.97 -16.53
C ALA A 449 -42.79 -14.98 -16.79
N ILE A 450 -44.02 -14.47 -16.98
CA ILE A 450 -45.26 -15.25 -16.95
C ILE A 450 -45.19 -16.58 -17.71
N GLY A 451 -45.51 -17.66 -17.01
CA GLY A 451 -45.58 -19.04 -17.54
C GLY A 451 -44.21 -19.74 -17.51
N GLY A 452 -43.94 -20.60 -18.51
CA GLY A 452 -42.70 -21.38 -18.51
C GLY A 452 -41.39 -20.62 -18.84
N ALA A 453 -41.44 -19.30 -19.01
CA ALA A 453 -40.28 -18.44 -19.15
C ALA A 453 -39.58 -18.27 -17.80
N SER A 454 -38.31 -17.82 -17.80
CA SER A 454 -37.53 -17.62 -16.58
C SER A 454 -37.13 -16.14 -16.43
N SER A 455 -37.48 -15.55 -15.31
CA SER A 455 -37.00 -14.19 -14.96
C SER A 455 -35.56 -14.15 -14.41
N VAL A 456 -35.03 -15.28 -13.95
CA VAL A 456 -33.67 -15.47 -13.40
C VAL A 456 -33.31 -14.40 -12.37
N PRO A 457 -33.99 -14.31 -11.21
CA PRO A 457 -33.68 -13.33 -10.19
C PRO A 457 -32.23 -13.48 -9.68
N ALA A 458 -31.47 -12.37 -9.67
CA ALA A 458 -30.06 -12.35 -9.28
C ALA A 458 -29.71 -11.07 -8.50
N ASN A 459 -28.48 -10.99 -7.96
CA ASN A 459 -27.95 -9.81 -7.26
C ASN A 459 -28.86 -9.33 -6.10
N LEU A 460 -29.47 -10.28 -5.37
CA LEU A 460 -30.35 -9.97 -4.24
C LEU A 460 -29.62 -9.13 -3.19
N THR A 461 -30.17 -7.97 -2.84
CA THR A 461 -29.57 -7.00 -1.91
C THR A 461 -30.65 -6.37 -1.05
N VAL A 462 -30.46 -6.34 0.27
CA VAL A 462 -31.40 -5.70 1.21
C VAL A 462 -30.96 -4.28 1.53
N VAL A 463 -31.89 -3.33 1.38
CA VAL A 463 -31.74 -1.95 1.86
C VAL A 463 -32.93 -1.65 2.76
N ASP A 464 -32.68 -1.44 4.04
CA ASP A 464 -33.71 -1.29 5.07
C ASP A 464 -34.72 -2.45 5.08
N SER A 465 -36.00 -2.17 4.74
CA SER A 465 -37.07 -3.16 4.66
C SER A 465 -37.46 -3.54 3.22
N THR A 466 -36.57 -3.29 2.26
CA THR A 466 -36.80 -3.57 0.85
C THR A 466 -35.77 -4.52 0.30
N LEU A 467 -36.19 -5.56 -0.38
CA LEU A 467 -35.34 -6.46 -1.15
C LEU A 467 -35.24 -5.91 -2.58
N TYR A 468 -34.01 -5.65 -3.05
CA TYR A 468 -33.70 -5.31 -4.43
C TYR A 468 -33.05 -6.49 -5.13
N PHE A 469 -33.29 -6.63 -6.42
CA PHE A 469 -32.69 -7.69 -7.23
C PHE A 469 -32.81 -7.34 -8.73
N THR A 470 -32.13 -8.10 -9.57
CA THR A 470 -32.27 -8.00 -11.03
C THR A 470 -33.11 -9.15 -11.55
N ALA A 471 -33.98 -8.90 -12.51
CA ALA A 471 -34.78 -9.93 -13.17
C ALA A 471 -35.25 -9.47 -14.54
N ASN A 472 -35.65 -10.42 -15.41
CA ASN A 472 -36.18 -10.18 -16.75
C ASN A 472 -37.62 -10.66 -16.82
N ASP A 473 -38.58 -9.79 -17.08
CA ASP A 473 -39.98 -10.14 -17.23
C ASP A 473 -40.36 -10.61 -18.65
N GLY A 474 -39.37 -10.68 -19.56
CA GLY A 474 -39.57 -11.03 -20.97
C GLY A 474 -40.07 -9.88 -21.85
N SER A 475 -40.33 -8.69 -21.29
CA SER A 475 -40.82 -7.53 -21.99
C SER A 475 -39.93 -6.30 -21.92
N THR A 476 -39.29 -6.06 -20.75
CA THR A 476 -38.43 -4.88 -20.51
C THR A 476 -36.94 -5.19 -20.52
N GLY A 477 -36.56 -6.45 -20.66
CA GLY A 477 -35.15 -6.88 -20.51
C GLY A 477 -34.79 -7.14 -19.04
N ILE A 478 -33.49 -7.14 -18.71
CA ILE A 478 -33.03 -7.29 -17.32
C ILE A 478 -33.08 -5.93 -16.65
N GLU A 479 -33.94 -5.79 -15.65
CA GLU A 479 -34.16 -4.54 -14.94
C GLU A 479 -33.95 -4.68 -13.43
N LEU A 480 -33.91 -3.54 -12.72
CA LEU A 480 -33.96 -3.49 -11.28
C LEU A 480 -35.37 -3.77 -10.77
N TRP A 481 -35.50 -4.69 -9.83
CA TRP A 481 -36.77 -5.02 -9.17
C TRP A 481 -36.68 -4.70 -7.69
N LYS A 482 -37.80 -4.41 -7.07
CA LYS A 482 -37.94 -4.29 -5.62
C LYS A 482 -39.09 -5.14 -5.10
N SER A 483 -38.97 -5.60 -3.84
CA SER A 483 -39.95 -6.43 -3.18
C SER A 483 -40.01 -6.15 -1.67
N ASP A 484 -41.21 -6.21 -1.08
CA ASP A 484 -41.45 -6.29 0.36
C ASP A 484 -41.60 -7.74 0.84
N GLY A 485 -41.40 -8.71 -0.05
CA GLY A 485 -41.56 -10.14 0.17
C GLY A 485 -42.93 -10.67 -0.25
N THR A 486 -43.83 -9.84 -0.81
CA THR A 486 -45.14 -10.25 -1.31
C THR A 486 -45.25 -10.09 -2.84
N ALA A 487 -46.17 -10.80 -3.46
CA ALA A 487 -46.41 -10.69 -4.90
C ALA A 487 -46.85 -9.26 -5.33
N VAL A 488 -47.66 -8.60 -4.48
CA VAL A 488 -48.18 -7.22 -4.75
C VAL A 488 -47.04 -6.19 -4.56
N GLY A 489 -46.22 -6.34 -3.54
CA GLY A 489 -45.07 -5.45 -3.28
C GLY A 489 -43.87 -5.70 -4.19
N THR A 490 -43.94 -6.72 -5.07
CA THR A 490 -42.87 -7.02 -6.03
C THR A 490 -43.13 -6.32 -7.36
N SER A 491 -42.28 -5.36 -7.72
CA SER A 491 -42.43 -4.52 -8.93
C SER A 491 -41.11 -4.13 -9.57
N VAL A 492 -41.13 -3.90 -10.87
CA VAL A 492 -39.99 -3.42 -11.64
C VAL A 492 -39.74 -1.94 -11.39
N ILE A 493 -38.47 -1.56 -11.44
CA ILE A 493 -37.97 -0.21 -11.61
C ILE A 493 -37.31 -0.19 -13.00
N ASP A 494 -38.07 0.24 -14.00
CA ASP A 494 -37.61 0.28 -15.40
C ASP A 494 -36.53 1.38 -15.55
N LEU A 495 -35.34 0.99 -15.79
CA LEU A 495 -34.14 1.86 -15.90
C LEU A 495 -33.79 2.11 -17.38
N THR A 496 -34.09 1.14 -18.25
CA THR A 496 -33.69 1.13 -19.66
C THR A 496 -34.87 0.76 -20.53
N PRO A 497 -35.77 1.74 -20.90
CA PRO A 497 -36.96 1.44 -21.66
C PRO A 497 -36.69 0.67 -22.96
N GLY A 498 -37.29 -0.52 -23.10
CA GLY A 498 -37.14 -1.41 -24.26
C GLY A 498 -36.74 -2.84 -23.86
N THR A 499 -36.48 -3.69 -24.84
CA THR A 499 -36.18 -5.12 -24.60
C THR A 499 -34.67 -5.45 -24.55
N GLY A 500 -33.79 -4.47 -24.73
CA GLY A 500 -32.37 -4.67 -24.82
C GLY A 500 -31.60 -3.74 -23.89
N GLY A 501 -30.93 -4.28 -22.92
CA GLY A 501 -30.03 -3.56 -22.03
C GLY A 501 -29.27 -4.54 -21.14
N PHE A 502 -28.07 -4.14 -20.72
CA PHE A 502 -27.36 -4.83 -19.65
C PHE A 502 -27.97 -4.37 -18.34
N GLY A 503 -28.61 -5.27 -17.60
CA GLY A 503 -29.22 -4.95 -16.31
C GLY A 503 -28.18 -4.43 -15.28
N PRO A 504 -28.67 -3.80 -14.20
CA PRO A 504 -27.81 -3.28 -13.16
C PRO A 504 -26.99 -4.40 -12.48
N THR A 505 -25.77 -4.07 -12.12
CA THR A 505 -24.80 -4.97 -11.47
C THR A 505 -24.23 -4.33 -10.19
N LEU A 506 -23.53 -5.13 -9.37
CA LEU A 506 -22.85 -4.66 -8.16
C LEU A 506 -23.78 -3.91 -7.20
N LEU A 507 -25.02 -4.39 -7.02
CA LEU A 507 -25.98 -3.82 -6.08
C LEU A 507 -25.37 -3.76 -4.67
N THR A 508 -25.28 -2.56 -4.11
CA THR A 508 -24.60 -2.30 -2.83
C THR A 508 -25.42 -1.35 -1.97
N ALA A 509 -25.74 -1.77 -0.75
CA ALA A 509 -26.44 -0.94 0.24
C ALA A 509 -25.46 0.01 0.95
N VAL A 510 -25.79 1.31 0.98
CA VAL A 510 -25.07 2.33 1.75
C VAL A 510 -26.07 3.15 2.54
N GLY A 511 -26.17 2.92 3.84
CA GLY A 511 -27.29 3.46 4.63
C GLY A 511 -28.63 3.01 4.06
N SER A 512 -29.53 3.94 3.82
CA SER A 512 -30.87 3.72 3.21
C SER A 512 -30.89 3.85 1.69
N THR A 513 -29.75 3.85 1.02
CA THR A 513 -29.63 4.02 -0.42
C THR A 513 -29.02 2.80 -1.07
N LEU A 514 -29.62 2.33 -2.16
CA LEU A 514 -29.03 1.33 -3.04
C LEU A 514 -28.14 2.03 -4.06
N TYR A 515 -26.88 1.58 -4.18
CA TYR A 515 -25.98 1.94 -5.29
C TYR A 515 -25.80 0.75 -6.22
N PHE A 516 -25.58 1.01 -7.49
CA PHE A 516 -25.35 -0.03 -8.49
C PHE A 516 -24.65 0.55 -9.74
N VAL A 517 -24.17 -0.33 -10.58
CA VAL A 517 -23.54 0.01 -11.85
C VAL A 517 -24.48 -0.36 -12.99
N LEU A 518 -24.67 0.55 -13.95
CA LEU A 518 -25.57 0.38 -15.07
C LEU A 518 -24.96 0.98 -16.35
N ASP A 519 -25.12 0.29 -17.49
CA ASP A 519 -24.95 0.86 -18.83
C ASP A 519 -26.32 1.33 -19.35
N SER A 520 -26.66 2.59 -19.07
CA SER A 520 -28.01 3.13 -19.33
C SER A 520 -28.27 3.42 -20.81
N ASN A 521 -27.23 3.54 -21.62
CA ASN A 521 -27.34 3.92 -23.02
C ASN A 521 -27.00 2.78 -24.00
N ASN A 522 -26.62 1.60 -23.47
CA ASN A 522 -26.17 0.47 -24.28
C ASN A 522 -24.94 0.81 -25.15
N ASP A 523 -24.09 1.71 -24.66
CA ASP A 523 -22.86 2.17 -25.32
C ASP A 523 -21.58 1.59 -24.72
N PHE A 524 -21.74 0.56 -23.86
CA PHE A 524 -20.69 -0.11 -23.07
C PHE A 524 -20.02 0.78 -22.03
N LYS A 525 -20.62 1.94 -21.69
CA LYS A 525 -20.12 2.78 -20.58
C LYS A 525 -20.92 2.46 -19.33
N GLN A 526 -20.22 1.90 -18.38
CA GLN A 526 -20.81 1.59 -17.06
C GLN A 526 -20.76 2.81 -16.15
N GLU A 527 -21.90 3.20 -15.62
CA GLU A 527 -22.09 4.40 -14.80
C GLU A 527 -22.50 4.02 -13.37
N LEU A 528 -22.17 4.88 -12.41
CA LEU A 528 -22.63 4.72 -11.02
C LEU A 528 -24.02 5.35 -10.86
N TRP A 529 -24.98 4.54 -10.42
CA TRP A 529 -26.36 4.92 -10.16
C TRP A 529 -26.73 4.70 -8.70
N LYS A 530 -27.79 5.36 -8.25
CA LYS A 530 -28.41 5.17 -6.93
C LYS A 530 -29.91 5.14 -6.99
N SER A 531 -30.55 4.48 -6.00
CA SER A 531 -32.01 4.46 -5.82
C SER A 531 -32.37 4.44 -4.33
N ASP A 532 -33.42 5.17 -3.96
CA ASP A 532 -34.09 5.09 -2.64
C ASP A 532 -35.38 4.23 -2.72
N GLY A 533 -35.59 3.54 -3.84
CA GLY A 533 -36.78 2.75 -4.13
C GLY A 533 -37.93 3.55 -4.73
N THR A 534 -37.83 4.87 -4.76
CA THR A 534 -38.82 5.77 -5.39
C THR A 534 -38.18 6.59 -6.50
N ASN A 535 -37.04 7.15 -6.20
CA ASN A 535 -36.26 7.96 -7.13
C ASN A 535 -34.97 7.20 -7.50
N THR A 536 -34.68 7.16 -8.78
CA THR A 536 -33.44 6.56 -9.31
C THR A 536 -32.73 7.59 -10.16
N ALA A 537 -31.43 7.74 -9.93
CA ALA A 537 -30.62 8.76 -10.61
C ALA A 537 -29.17 8.31 -10.77
N ARG A 538 -28.55 8.77 -11.85
CA ARG A 538 -27.11 8.68 -12.02
C ARG A 538 -26.40 9.57 -10.99
N VAL A 539 -25.34 9.06 -10.36
CA VAL A 539 -24.61 9.77 -9.30
C VAL A 539 -23.72 10.85 -9.89
N LYS A 540 -22.99 10.53 -10.97
CA LYS A 540 -22.06 11.46 -11.62
C LYS A 540 -22.02 11.19 -13.13
N SER A 541 -22.04 12.28 -13.93
CA SER A 541 -22.22 12.19 -15.37
C SER A 541 -20.97 11.83 -16.16
N ASP A 542 -19.80 12.09 -15.60
CA ASP A 542 -18.49 12.00 -16.27
C ASP A 542 -17.52 11.03 -15.61
N LEU A 543 -18.03 10.15 -14.72
CA LEU A 543 -17.29 8.98 -14.27
C LEU A 543 -16.96 8.11 -15.51
N ASN A 544 -15.68 7.81 -15.71
CA ASN A 544 -15.21 7.05 -16.86
C ASN A 544 -15.39 7.77 -18.21
N ALA A 545 -14.77 8.95 -18.34
CA ALA A 545 -14.80 9.75 -19.58
C ALA A 545 -13.95 9.20 -20.73
N ALA A 546 -13.34 8.00 -20.60
CA ALA A 546 -12.50 7.42 -21.65
C ALA A 546 -13.36 6.93 -22.83
N PRO A 547 -13.15 7.43 -24.04
CA PRO A 547 -13.82 6.91 -25.22
C PRO A 547 -13.33 5.47 -25.50
N ASN A 548 -14.25 4.52 -25.63
CA ASN A 548 -14.02 3.11 -26.01
C ASN A 548 -13.49 2.16 -24.92
N LEU A 549 -13.56 2.50 -23.64
CA LEU A 549 -13.24 1.57 -22.55
C LEU A 549 -14.47 1.24 -21.72
N SER A 550 -14.77 -0.04 -21.56
CA SER A 550 -15.91 -0.59 -20.84
C SER A 550 -15.61 -0.78 -19.33
N PHE A 551 -14.86 0.15 -18.72
CA PHE A 551 -14.46 0.01 -17.31
C PHE A 551 -15.28 0.92 -16.41
N GLY A 552 -16.37 0.38 -15.84
CA GLY A 552 -17.17 1.07 -14.83
C GLY A 552 -16.56 0.98 -13.42
N PRO A 553 -17.28 1.57 -12.44
CA PRO A 553 -16.97 1.39 -11.04
C PRO A 553 -17.00 -0.09 -10.63
N ILE A 554 -15.99 -0.55 -9.88
CA ILE A 554 -15.88 -1.89 -9.31
C ILE A 554 -15.57 -1.81 -7.81
N ASN A 555 -15.63 -2.94 -7.11
CA ASN A 555 -15.31 -3.04 -5.68
C ASN A 555 -16.13 -2.09 -4.79
N LEU A 556 -17.42 -1.92 -5.09
CA LEU A 556 -18.32 -1.05 -4.32
C LEU A 556 -18.35 -1.50 -2.85
N THR A 557 -18.01 -0.61 -1.93
CA THR A 557 -17.88 -0.93 -0.50
C THR A 557 -18.41 0.23 0.35
N ALA A 558 -19.29 -0.08 1.30
CA ALA A 558 -19.85 0.89 2.23
C ALA A 558 -18.97 1.06 3.48
N VAL A 559 -18.64 2.32 3.82
CA VAL A 559 -18.05 2.69 5.11
C VAL A 559 -18.92 3.80 5.71
N GLY A 560 -19.72 3.46 6.72
CA GLY A 560 -20.76 4.35 7.21
C GLY A 560 -21.75 4.72 6.12
N ASN A 561 -21.96 6.01 5.87
CA ASN A 561 -22.84 6.53 4.82
C ASN A 561 -22.08 6.91 3.54
N THR A 562 -20.84 6.49 3.40
CA THR A 562 -20.02 6.78 2.23
C THR A 562 -19.80 5.49 1.43
N LEU A 563 -19.99 5.57 0.12
CA LEU A 563 -19.58 4.54 -0.82
C LEU A 563 -18.13 4.77 -1.22
N TYR A 564 -17.30 3.73 -1.17
CA TYR A 564 -15.98 3.68 -1.79
C TYR A 564 -15.99 2.69 -2.94
N PHE A 565 -15.21 2.98 -3.97
CA PHE A 565 -15.14 2.14 -5.16
C PHE A 565 -13.84 2.42 -5.94
N THR A 566 -13.53 1.55 -6.86
CA THR A 566 -12.41 1.72 -7.81
C THR A 566 -12.99 2.04 -9.17
N THR A 567 -12.48 3.07 -9.84
CA THR A 567 -12.86 3.37 -11.23
C THR A 567 -11.70 4.00 -11.99
N TYR A 568 -11.79 3.96 -13.32
CA TYR A 568 -10.78 4.47 -14.22
C TYR A 568 -10.99 5.97 -14.50
N ASP A 569 -9.89 6.72 -14.46
CA ASP A 569 -9.80 8.10 -14.96
C ASP A 569 -8.65 8.20 -15.97
N PRO A 570 -8.82 8.87 -17.12
CA PRO A 570 -7.79 8.95 -18.15
C PRO A 570 -6.46 9.59 -17.71
N ASN A 571 -6.49 10.42 -16.68
CA ASN A 571 -5.31 11.11 -16.16
C ASN A 571 -4.64 10.36 -15.01
N ASN A 572 -5.42 9.57 -14.24
CA ASN A 572 -4.98 8.97 -12.98
C ASN A 572 -5.03 7.43 -12.99
N GLY A 573 -5.47 6.78 -14.10
CA GLY A 573 -5.61 5.32 -14.13
C GLY A 573 -6.77 4.81 -13.24
N PHE A 574 -6.67 3.54 -12.79
CA PHE A 574 -7.60 2.95 -11.83
C PHE A 574 -7.19 3.31 -10.41
N GLU A 575 -7.97 4.18 -9.76
CA GLU A 575 -7.70 4.69 -8.44
C GLU A 575 -8.91 4.55 -7.49
N LEU A 576 -8.70 4.89 -6.20
CA LEU A 576 -9.74 4.89 -5.17
C LEU A 576 -10.59 6.15 -5.29
N TRP A 577 -11.89 5.96 -5.41
CA TRP A 577 -12.91 7.01 -5.43
C TRP A 577 -13.89 6.85 -4.26
N ARG A 578 -14.57 7.93 -3.90
CA ARG A 578 -15.67 7.93 -2.93
C ARG A 578 -16.88 8.67 -3.45
N SER A 579 -18.05 8.39 -2.83
CA SER A 579 -19.29 9.10 -3.10
C SER A 579 -20.16 9.20 -1.84
N ASP A 580 -20.78 10.34 -1.64
CA ASP A 580 -21.89 10.55 -0.69
C ASP A 580 -23.26 10.50 -1.41
N GLY A 581 -23.26 10.16 -2.69
CA GLY A 581 -24.42 10.12 -3.56
C GLY A 581 -24.73 11.42 -4.30
N SER A 582 -23.99 12.50 -4.06
CA SER A 582 -24.05 13.71 -4.87
C SER A 582 -22.92 13.74 -5.91
N ASP A 583 -23.11 14.51 -6.97
CA ASP A 583 -22.06 14.73 -7.99
C ASP A 583 -20.81 15.39 -7.36
N ALA A 584 -21.01 16.45 -6.56
CA ALA A 584 -19.92 17.15 -5.90
C ALA A 584 -19.21 16.32 -4.82
N GLY A 585 -19.92 15.40 -4.16
CA GLY A 585 -19.36 14.46 -3.17
C GLY A 585 -18.78 13.18 -3.77
N THR A 586 -18.75 13.09 -5.12
CA THR A 586 -18.16 11.95 -5.85
C THR A 586 -16.87 12.39 -6.51
N TYR A 587 -15.74 11.92 -5.97
CA TYR A 587 -14.41 12.36 -6.41
C TYR A 587 -13.31 11.32 -6.14
N LEU A 588 -12.18 11.48 -6.81
CA LEU A 588 -10.93 10.76 -6.59
C LEU A 588 -10.43 11.05 -5.17
N VAL A 589 -10.22 10.03 -4.36
CA VAL A 589 -9.70 10.19 -2.99
C VAL A 589 -8.22 10.53 -3.02
N LYS A 590 -7.46 9.79 -3.80
CA LYS A 590 -6.02 9.98 -3.97
C LYS A 590 -5.55 9.33 -5.25
N ASP A 591 -4.64 10.00 -5.97
CA ASP A 591 -3.81 9.43 -7.02
C ASP A 591 -2.64 8.70 -6.34
N ILE A 592 -2.83 7.38 -6.06
CA ILE A 592 -1.88 6.56 -5.29
C ILE A 592 -0.66 6.22 -6.15
N TRP A 593 -0.89 5.88 -7.41
CA TRP A 593 0.18 5.70 -8.39
C TRP A 593 0.13 6.86 -9.39
N SER A 594 0.92 7.88 -9.08
CA SER A 594 0.84 9.18 -9.75
C SER A 594 0.90 9.13 -11.27
N GLY A 595 -0.06 9.79 -11.92
CA GLY A 595 -0.21 9.89 -13.36
C GLY A 595 -1.20 8.88 -13.93
N SER A 596 -1.03 8.48 -15.19
CA SER A 596 -1.96 7.59 -15.90
C SER A 596 -1.83 6.10 -15.51
N ASP A 597 -0.90 5.76 -14.64
CA ASP A 597 -0.74 4.41 -14.13
C ASP A 597 -1.84 4.08 -13.10
N SER A 598 -1.97 2.82 -12.71
CA SER A 598 -3.11 2.36 -11.93
C SER A 598 -2.67 1.70 -10.63
N SER A 599 -3.13 2.19 -9.49
CA SER A 599 -2.93 1.53 -8.20
C SER A 599 -3.83 0.30 -8.00
N LEU A 600 -4.90 0.16 -8.77
CA LEU A 600 -5.84 -0.97 -8.75
C LEU A 600 -6.33 -1.32 -7.33
N PRO A 601 -7.00 -0.41 -6.60
CA PRO A 601 -7.51 -0.71 -5.29
C PRO A 601 -8.47 -1.91 -5.29
N GLY A 602 -8.26 -2.88 -4.39
CA GLY A 602 -9.05 -4.11 -4.30
C GLY A 602 -9.14 -4.63 -2.88
N SER A 603 -9.92 -5.69 -2.66
CA SER A 603 -10.17 -6.27 -1.34
C SER A 603 -10.61 -5.22 -0.30
N LEU A 604 -11.48 -4.29 -0.70
CA LEU A 604 -11.97 -3.19 0.13
C LEU A 604 -12.77 -3.71 1.31
N VAL A 605 -12.48 -3.23 2.53
CA VAL A 605 -13.21 -3.62 3.75
C VAL A 605 -13.32 -2.45 4.73
N ASN A 606 -14.47 -2.37 5.42
CA ASN A 606 -14.66 -1.45 6.54
C ASN A 606 -14.10 -2.08 7.83
N PHE A 607 -13.08 -1.47 8.40
CA PHE A 607 -12.53 -1.87 9.69
C PHE A 607 -12.57 -0.69 10.67
N GLY A 608 -13.46 -0.77 11.65
CA GLY A 608 -13.62 0.27 12.67
C GLY A 608 -14.02 1.65 12.15
N GLY A 609 -14.74 1.72 11.02
CA GLY A 609 -15.15 2.99 10.39
C GLY A 609 -14.11 3.60 9.45
N THR A 610 -12.98 2.92 9.26
CA THR A 610 -11.93 3.28 8.31
C THR A 610 -11.92 2.26 7.17
N LEU A 611 -11.73 2.73 5.93
CA LEU A 611 -11.54 1.83 4.80
C LEU A 611 -10.14 1.24 4.83
N TYR A 612 -10.01 -0.08 4.66
CA TYR A 612 -8.76 -0.77 4.37
C TYR A 612 -8.87 -1.47 3.01
N PHE A 613 -7.78 -1.51 2.28
CA PHE A 613 -7.76 -2.07 0.92
C PHE A 613 -6.33 -2.42 0.48
N ALA A 614 -6.19 -3.20 -0.57
CA ALA A 614 -4.92 -3.48 -1.23
C ALA A 614 -4.73 -2.54 -2.42
N ALA A 615 -3.57 -1.89 -2.55
CA ALA A 615 -3.27 -1.05 -3.71
C ALA A 615 -1.78 -1.11 -4.07
N SER A 616 -1.49 -0.90 -5.36
CA SER A 616 -0.14 -0.85 -5.91
C SER A 616 0.38 0.58 -5.94
N THR A 617 1.69 0.75 -5.76
CA THR A 617 2.39 2.02 -5.94
C THR A 617 3.76 1.77 -6.57
N PHE A 618 4.30 2.78 -7.24
CA PHE A 618 5.65 2.76 -7.76
C PHE A 618 6.58 3.58 -6.88
N ASN A 619 7.65 2.97 -6.43
CA ASN A 619 8.70 3.66 -5.70
C ASN A 619 9.81 4.05 -6.69
N ALA A 620 9.85 5.33 -7.08
CA ALA A 620 10.81 5.84 -8.04
C ALA A 620 12.29 5.76 -7.57
N SER A 621 12.52 5.70 -6.24
CA SER A 621 13.88 5.59 -5.69
C SER A 621 14.41 4.15 -5.72
N GLU A 622 13.55 3.16 -5.77
CA GLU A 622 13.90 1.73 -5.84
C GLU A 622 13.63 1.15 -7.24
N GLU A 623 13.03 1.92 -8.15
CA GLU A 623 12.57 1.50 -9.48
C GLU A 623 11.66 0.24 -9.40
N GLN A 624 10.86 0.13 -8.33
CA GLN A 624 10.06 -1.05 -8.03
C GLN A 624 8.60 -0.70 -7.80
N THR A 625 7.74 -1.63 -8.18
CA THR A 625 6.32 -1.60 -7.85
C THR A 625 6.07 -2.48 -6.64
N SER A 626 5.24 -2.02 -5.71
CA SER A 626 4.78 -2.82 -4.58
C SER A 626 3.26 -2.78 -4.50
N ARG A 627 2.64 -3.88 -4.04
CA ARG A 627 1.22 -3.92 -3.70
C ARG A 627 1.09 -4.24 -2.22
N GLU A 628 0.50 -3.34 -1.47
CA GLU A 628 0.46 -3.37 -0.01
C GLU A 628 -0.93 -3.05 0.54
N VAL A 629 -1.16 -3.22 1.84
CA VAL A 629 -2.40 -2.77 2.49
C VAL A 629 -2.33 -1.27 2.73
N TRP A 630 -3.39 -0.58 2.37
CA TRP A 630 -3.64 0.85 2.55
C TRP A 630 -4.84 1.09 3.46
N SER A 631 -4.91 2.27 4.07
CA SER A 631 -6.09 2.74 4.78
C SER A 631 -6.49 4.12 4.29
N SER A 632 -7.79 4.46 4.42
CA SER A 632 -8.32 5.76 4.04
C SER A 632 -9.47 6.18 4.97
N ASP A 633 -9.44 7.43 5.38
CA ASP A 633 -10.58 8.14 6.02
C ASP A 633 -11.45 8.88 4.99
N GLY A 634 -11.13 8.74 3.71
CA GLY A 634 -11.81 9.40 2.59
C GLY A 634 -11.21 10.75 2.21
N THR A 635 -10.08 11.13 2.80
CA THR A 635 -9.30 12.31 2.39
C THR A 635 -7.98 11.89 1.75
N GLU A 636 -7.40 12.74 0.93
CA GLU A 636 -6.08 12.49 0.33
C GLU A 636 -5.00 12.32 1.41
N ALA A 637 -4.99 13.20 2.42
CA ALA A 637 -4.01 13.17 3.51
C ALA A 637 -4.18 11.96 4.44
N GLY A 638 -5.42 11.50 4.67
CA GLY A 638 -5.74 10.32 5.46
C GLY A 638 -5.63 9.01 4.70
N THR A 639 -5.31 9.05 3.39
CA THR A 639 -5.08 7.86 2.58
C THR A 639 -3.60 7.53 2.55
N GLN A 640 -3.20 6.43 3.22
CA GLN A 640 -1.80 6.08 3.42
C GLN A 640 -1.56 4.58 3.42
N GLN A 641 -0.36 4.18 3.04
CA GLN A 641 0.11 2.80 3.10
C GLN A 641 0.25 2.36 4.56
N VAL A 642 -0.23 1.15 4.87
CA VAL A 642 -0.23 0.58 6.23
C VAL A 642 0.84 -0.49 6.41
N THR A 643 1.08 -1.28 5.36
CA THR A 643 2.06 -2.38 5.42
C THR A 643 3.23 -2.15 4.45
N TYR A 644 4.36 -2.80 4.77
CA TYR A 644 5.56 -2.90 3.94
C TYR A 644 6.04 -4.35 4.01
N ILE A 645 5.32 -5.27 3.34
CA ILE A 645 5.51 -6.73 3.51
C ILE A 645 6.65 -7.24 2.64
N ASN A 646 6.64 -6.88 1.36
CA ASN A 646 7.63 -7.33 0.38
C ASN A 646 8.28 -6.12 -0.30
N SER A 647 9.61 -6.00 -0.16
CA SER A 647 10.40 -4.90 -0.73
C SER A 647 10.93 -5.17 -2.14
N VAL A 648 10.79 -6.40 -2.62
CA VAL A 648 11.46 -6.85 -3.87
C VAL A 648 10.44 -7.16 -4.97
N ASP A 649 9.17 -7.42 -4.59
CA ASP A 649 8.08 -7.79 -5.48
C ASP A 649 6.73 -7.49 -4.81
N TYR A 650 5.62 -7.81 -5.48
CA TYR A 650 4.28 -7.62 -4.96
C TYR A 650 4.00 -8.52 -3.76
N ALA A 651 3.67 -7.95 -2.61
CA ALA A 651 3.15 -8.73 -1.47
C ALA A 651 1.76 -9.32 -1.76
N ASN A 652 1.04 -8.73 -2.70
CA ASN A 652 -0.30 -9.13 -3.15
C ASN A 652 -1.26 -9.41 -1.98
N PRO A 653 -1.45 -8.47 -1.03
CA PRO A 653 -2.43 -8.68 0.02
C PRO A 653 -3.82 -8.84 -0.57
N ASP A 654 -4.54 -9.87 -0.09
CA ASP A 654 -5.90 -10.18 -0.54
C ASP A 654 -6.74 -10.76 0.60
N LYS A 655 -8.04 -10.93 0.36
CA LYS A 655 -9.00 -11.51 1.29
C LYS A 655 -9.03 -10.82 2.66
N LEU A 656 -8.92 -9.48 2.66
CA LEU A 656 -9.00 -8.69 3.87
C LEU A 656 -10.27 -9.02 4.65
N THR A 657 -10.14 -9.52 5.89
CA THR A 657 -11.24 -10.04 6.70
C THR A 657 -11.15 -9.50 8.13
N VAL A 658 -12.21 -8.82 8.55
CA VAL A 658 -12.31 -8.25 9.91
C VAL A 658 -12.79 -9.32 10.88
N VAL A 659 -12.06 -9.50 11.98
CA VAL A 659 -12.40 -10.42 13.08
C VAL A 659 -12.20 -9.71 14.41
N GLY A 660 -13.27 -9.24 15.01
CA GLY A 660 -13.20 -8.42 16.21
C GLY A 660 -12.43 -7.12 15.98
N ASP A 661 -11.34 -6.95 16.73
CA ASP A 661 -10.42 -5.80 16.67
C ASP A 661 -9.20 -6.04 15.77
N LYS A 662 -9.24 -7.04 14.91
CA LYS A 662 -8.13 -7.44 14.03
C LYS A 662 -8.56 -7.48 12.56
N LEU A 663 -7.61 -7.16 11.68
CA LEU A 663 -7.74 -7.34 10.24
C LEU A 663 -6.79 -8.45 9.79
N PHE A 664 -7.37 -9.56 9.33
CA PHE A 664 -6.63 -10.66 8.72
C PHE A 664 -6.60 -10.53 7.20
N PHE A 665 -5.54 -11.04 6.60
CA PHE A 665 -5.39 -11.08 5.14
C PHE A 665 -4.33 -12.12 4.75
N ILE A 666 -4.23 -12.43 3.49
CA ILE A 666 -3.16 -13.27 2.94
C ILE A 666 -2.15 -12.39 2.21
N ALA A 667 -0.86 -12.72 2.29
CA ALA A 667 0.18 -12.01 1.55
C ALA A 667 1.46 -12.85 1.42
N ASP A 668 2.32 -12.50 0.46
CA ASP A 668 3.63 -13.10 0.20
C ASP A 668 4.75 -12.12 0.54
N ASP A 669 5.67 -12.49 1.41
CA ASP A 669 6.81 -11.65 1.77
C ASP A 669 8.04 -11.85 0.84
N GLY A 670 7.89 -12.64 -0.21
CA GLY A 670 8.96 -12.97 -1.17
C GLY A 670 9.99 -13.98 -0.65
N ILE A 671 9.83 -14.49 0.57
CA ILE A 671 10.75 -15.42 1.23
C ILE A 671 10.03 -16.69 1.66
N ASN A 672 8.82 -16.54 2.20
CA ASN A 672 8.10 -17.62 2.88
C ASN A 672 6.80 -18.01 2.15
N GLY A 673 6.61 -17.52 0.93
CA GLY A 673 5.40 -17.79 0.15
C GLY A 673 4.16 -17.09 0.73
N THR A 674 2.99 -17.45 0.17
CA THR A 674 1.70 -16.86 0.60
C THR A 674 1.25 -17.45 1.92
N GLU A 675 1.19 -16.62 2.96
CA GLU A 675 0.82 -16.98 4.32
C GLU A 675 -0.31 -16.10 4.87
N LEU A 676 -0.83 -16.46 6.05
CA LEU A 676 -1.80 -15.65 6.79
C LEU A 676 -1.08 -14.50 7.52
N TRP A 677 -1.65 -13.31 7.43
CA TRP A 677 -1.18 -12.10 8.10
C TRP A 677 -2.28 -11.49 8.96
N VAL A 678 -1.89 -10.68 9.96
CA VAL A 678 -2.80 -9.94 10.85
C VAL A 678 -2.26 -8.56 11.19
N LEU A 679 -3.16 -7.55 11.15
CA LEU A 679 -2.98 -6.20 11.66
C LEU A 679 -3.71 -6.03 12.98
#